data_f167bb51d8d060b57f4c87476e2b6fdb
#
_entry.id   f167bb51d8d060b57f4c87476e2b6fdb
#
_cell.length_a   1.000
_cell.length_b   1.000
_cell.length_c   1.000
_cell.angle_alpha   90.00
_cell.angle_beta   90.00
_cell.angle_gamma   90.00
#
_symmetry.space_group_name_H-M   'P 1'
#
loop_
_entity.id
_entity.type
_entity.pdbx_description
1 polymer ?
#
loop_
_entity_poly.entity_id
_entity_poly.type
_entity_poly.pdbx_seq_one_letter_code
_entity_poly.pdbx_strand_id
1 'polypeptide(L)'
;MFTMSSVSMLTLSGIEGQCVYAASEQLALYNELSSMDRAVSLSGQQYAIQFKVTAAIKSIEIYIDSVAAKGVPEMTASVYRWNGNFSKTVTAHPVIAKELSVFSEDSWVALSCVDSGGAALLAGEYVLVLDDSKNGVKLELVSPALENTRTYFNTSPRGGNIRVRLNLEQTGKLEAISDNRNEYVTSSDTWAVTDGLNRQVEVSYTNTKREGKYVGLFFHTWHSTSMHVNNGFMNVSDILDRYDDIEINNYNDLRWGNAATYFWDEPIWGYYRTSDEWVLRRQAELLADAQVDVVFFDNTNGEETFLADALALMKCWAEARADGVKTPHVAFMLPMFDFKAAATQLRTLYENIYSQELYKDLWFYWKGKPLILAYPGELYSLDPTDQEIIEFFQYRVINHAQSEDHVLVQDHDGNPLVLANTDKFFQEGYQLWNWIAAYPQIVNYNRDGTPEQMAVSVSHNWCKETHLTAFSNQVDTVFSRDYMPVENCYDTRENAKFYGAYFAAEWERVLEIDPEFVFITGWNEWTAGRYEDFWGVSNAFIDNFTDNRSRDIEPSAGEMKDYYYYQMVSYIRKFKGTDAVTAQTDIISIDLDSAEDQWTNVSHAFESYAGDTFDRACRGYKNAETGEYMIYEDETGRNDIVLAKVAYDEEYVTFMAETAEAITSYTDPAWMRLFIEVVYANGESISNTENWESFQYVVNRQTPEGDTITTLEASNGGWDWTSVGKVQYRASGNRIQIQIPRVMLGVSNGDFILNFKWSDHMQAEGDIMDFYVHGDVAPGGRYKYQFIAGNPSVIRDENKDNEVLPWVIGGGILAAGIGSAGIMIHSKSKKKKV
;
A
#
# COMPACT_ATOMS: atom_id res chain seq x y z
N MET A 1 16.10 48.05 4.42
CA MET A 1 17.06 47.80 3.35
C MET A 1 17.42 46.33 3.48
N PHE A 2 16.63 45.43 2.88
CA PHE A 2 16.88 44.00 2.85
C PHE A 2 17.46 43.65 1.48
N THR A 3 18.66 43.15 1.47
CA THR A 3 19.29 42.64 0.28
C THR A 3 18.82 41.21 0.00
N MET A 4 18.00 41.03 -1.01
CA MET A 4 17.74 39.72 -1.63
C MET A 4 19.00 39.29 -2.39
N SER A 5 19.56 38.13 -2.03
CA SER A 5 20.55 37.46 -2.85
C SER A 5 19.81 36.60 -3.88
N SER A 6 20.03 36.95 -5.15
CA SER A 6 19.50 36.24 -6.32
C SER A 6 20.12 34.85 -6.47
N VAL A 7 19.28 33.82 -6.44
CA VAL A 7 19.66 32.46 -6.89
C VAL A 7 19.51 32.40 -8.40
N SER A 8 20.63 32.26 -9.10
CA SER A 8 20.64 32.05 -10.56
C SER A 8 20.38 30.58 -10.86
N MET A 9 19.23 30.27 -11.46
CA MET A 9 18.99 28.98 -12.12
C MET A 9 19.81 28.88 -13.39
N LEU A 10 20.72 27.92 -13.44
CA LEU A 10 21.37 27.44 -14.67
C LEU A 10 20.64 26.18 -15.15
N THR A 11 19.89 26.33 -16.22
CA THR A 11 19.32 25.21 -16.96
C THR A 11 20.40 24.54 -17.80
N LEU A 12 20.75 23.31 -17.47
CA LEU A 12 21.53 22.43 -18.35
C LEU A 12 20.65 21.26 -18.78
N SER A 13 20.35 21.21 -20.06
CA SER A 13 19.65 20.12 -20.72
C SER A 13 20.54 18.89 -20.90
N GLY A 14 20.05 17.76 -20.49
CA GLY A 14 20.48 16.43 -20.92
C GLY A 14 21.64 15.84 -20.14
N ILE A 15 21.29 15.03 -19.09
CA ILE A 15 21.96 13.83 -18.63
C ILE A 15 21.04 13.29 -17.48
N GLU A 16 20.88 11.97 -17.43
CA GLU A 16 20.04 11.20 -16.50
C GLU A 16 20.12 11.65 -15.04
N GLY A 17 18.93 11.64 -14.38
CA GLY A 17 18.63 12.20 -13.08
C GLY A 17 19.55 11.83 -11.93
N GLN A 18 20.56 12.65 -11.68
CA GLN A 18 21.10 12.87 -10.35
C GLN A 18 20.73 14.29 -9.92
N CYS A 19 19.91 14.42 -8.87
CA CYS A 19 19.71 15.69 -8.18
C CYS A 19 21.07 16.17 -7.66
N VAL A 20 21.69 17.12 -8.37
CA VAL A 20 22.90 17.78 -7.89
C VAL A 20 22.47 18.85 -6.89
N TYR A 21 22.58 18.55 -5.61
CA TYR A 21 22.33 19.55 -4.56
C TYR A 21 23.27 20.73 -4.73
N ALA A 22 22.71 21.93 -4.79
CA ALA A 22 23.48 23.16 -4.89
C ALA A 22 24.40 23.32 -3.68
N ALA A 23 25.67 23.65 -3.91
CA ALA A 23 26.63 23.90 -2.86
C ALA A 23 26.26 25.19 -2.09
N SER A 24 26.18 25.14 -0.74
CA SER A 24 25.79 26.24 0.13
C SER A 24 26.61 26.25 1.44
N GLU A 25 26.58 27.35 2.16
CA GLU A 25 27.10 27.44 3.53
C GLU A 25 26.07 26.96 4.58
N GLN A 26 24.80 26.79 4.18
CA GLN A 26 23.76 26.16 4.96
C GLN A 26 23.09 25.08 4.12
N LEU A 27 22.97 23.87 4.64
CA LEU A 27 22.34 22.72 3.99
C LEU A 27 21.19 22.19 4.84
N ALA A 28 20.01 22.07 4.28
CA ALA A 28 18.90 21.34 4.88
C ALA A 28 19.12 19.83 4.71
N LEU A 29 18.84 19.06 5.76
CA LEU A 29 18.81 17.60 5.75
C LEU A 29 17.38 17.07 5.56
N TYR A 30 16.49 17.85 5.01
CA TYR A 30 15.10 17.55 4.73
C TYR A 30 14.69 18.22 3.41
N ASN A 31 13.60 17.77 2.83
CA ASN A 31 13.08 18.37 1.60
C ASN A 31 12.40 19.71 1.89
N GLU A 32 13.06 20.84 1.59
CA GLU A 32 12.54 22.19 1.83
C GLU A 32 11.30 22.54 0.98
N LEU A 33 11.02 21.75 -0.06
CA LEU A 33 9.84 21.94 -0.91
C LEU A 33 8.62 21.15 -0.41
N SER A 34 8.80 20.31 0.59
CA SER A 34 7.70 19.56 1.19
C SER A 34 6.81 20.49 2.03
N SER A 35 5.50 20.42 1.79
CA SER A 35 4.51 21.22 2.50
C SER A 35 3.89 20.53 3.72
N MET A 36 4.18 19.23 3.92
CA MET A 36 3.55 18.43 4.96
C MET A 36 4.53 18.01 6.01
N ASP A 37 4.30 18.53 7.20
CA ASP A 37 5.11 18.31 8.38
C ASP A 37 4.24 17.68 9.47
N ARG A 38 4.75 16.69 10.17
CA ARG A 38 4.11 16.06 11.32
C ARG A 38 4.99 16.15 12.55
N ALA A 39 4.36 16.47 13.70
CA ALA A 39 5.03 16.42 14.99
C ALA A 39 5.24 14.96 15.44
N VAL A 40 6.47 14.61 15.82
CA VAL A 40 6.85 13.29 16.35
C VAL A 40 7.47 13.47 17.74
N SER A 41 7.01 12.65 18.71
CA SER A 41 7.47 12.75 20.11
C SER A 41 8.83 12.10 20.30
N LEU A 42 9.71 12.76 21.08
CA LEU A 42 10.95 12.15 21.57
C LEU A 42 10.76 11.42 22.90
N SER A 43 9.59 11.48 23.53
CA SER A 43 9.38 10.94 24.88
C SER A 43 9.55 9.43 24.90
N GLY A 44 10.65 8.96 25.49
CA GLY A 44 11.04 7.55 25.49
C GLY A 44 11.47 6.98 24.13
N GLN A 45 11.66 7.84 23.12
CA GLN A 45 11.99 7.48 21.75
C GLN A 45 13.30 8.15 21.31
N GLN A 46 13.96 7.57 20.30
CA GLN A 46 15.18 8.08 19.70
C GLN A 46 14.97 8.32 18.21
N TYR A 47 15.30 9.51 17.73
CA TYR A 47 15.38 9.82 16.30
C TYR A 47 16.82 10.09 15.90
N ALA A 48 17.21 9.62 14.73
CA ALA A 48 18.53 9.91 14.20
C ALA A 48 18.50 10.19 12.71
N ILE A 49 19.48 10.97 12.22
CA ILE A 49 19.64 11.22 10.79
C ILE A 49 21.10 11.03 10.37
N GLN A 50 21.31 10.16 9.39
CA GLN A 50 22.60 9.95 8.72
C GLN A 50 22.72 10.91 7.54
N PHE A 51 23.90 11.52 7.41
CA PHE A 51 24.24 12.45 6.32
C PHE A 51 25.73 12.45 6.07
N LYS A 52 26.11 12.82 4.84
CA LYS A 52 27.51 12.99 4.44
C LYS A 52 27.72 14.36 3.81
N VAL A 53 28.74 15.09 4.24
CA VAL A 53 28.97 16.48 3.86
C VAL A 53 30.41 16.73 3.47
N THR A 54 30.63 17.59 2.47
CA THR A 54 31.95 17.91 1.90
C THR A 54 32.69 19.04 2.60
N ALA A 55 32.06 19.74 3.57
CA ALA A 55 32.66 20.85 4.29
C ALA A 55 32.53 20.69 5.81
N ALA A 56 33.37 21.37 6.57
CA ALA A 56 33.34 21.32 8.02
C ALA A 56 32.07 21.98 8.60
N ILE A 57 31.52 21.42 9.65
CA ILE A 57 30.24 21.79 10.29
C ILE A 57 30.51 22.67 11.50
N LYS A 58 30.00 23.91 11.50
CA LYS A 58 30.03 24.84 12.65
C LYS A 58 28.95 24.56 13.67
N SER A 59 27.74 24.31 13.19
CA SER A 59 26.60 23.98 14.03
C SER A 59 25.56 23.16 13.27
N ILE A 60 24.77 22.42 14.03
CA ILE A 60 23.58 21.72 13.57
C ILE A 60 22.39 22.39 14.23
N GLU A 61 21.38 22.78 13.46
CA GLU A 61 20.16 23.37 13.95
C GLU A 61 19.02 22.36 13.80
N ILE A 62 18.29 22.12 14.89
CA ILE A 62 17.18 21.18 14.99
C ILE A 62 15.90 22.00 15.19
N TYR A 63 14.87 21.73 14.38
CA TYR A 63 13.58 22.41 14.53
C TYR A 63 12.73 21.72 15.59
N ILE A 64 12.19 22.51 16.49
CA ILE A 64 11.30 22.06 17.55
C ILE A 64 9.89 22.51 17.21
N ASP A 65 8.99 21.55 17.04
CA ASP A 65 7.58 21.78 16.77
C ASP A 65 6.86 22.24 18.04
N SER A 66 6.90 21.43 19.09
CA SER A 66 6.22 21.73 20.33
C SER A 66 6.92 21.11 21.55
N VAL A 67 6.51 21.54 22.75
CA VAL A 67 7.04 21.06 24.03
C VAL A 67 5.91 20.84 25.02
N ALA A 68 6.04 19.86 25.91
CA ALA A 68 5.03 19.63 26.94
C ALA A 68 5.00 20.76 27.98
N ALA A 69 3.82 21.14 28.48
CA ALA A 69 3.51 22.35 29.25
C ALA A 69 4.11 22.42 30.67
N LYS A 70 4.98 21.51 31.14
CA LYS A 70 5.49 21.47 32.52
C LYS A 70 7.00 21.17 32.57
N GLY A 71 7.76 22.18 32.93
CA GLY A 71 9.20 22.08 33.17
C GLY A 71 10.05 22.77 32.10
N VAL A 72 11.38 22.71 32.24
CA VAL A 72 12.30 23.07 31.15
C VAL A 72 12.51 21.81 30.33
N PRO A 73 12.04 21.76 29.08
CA PRO A 73 12.29 20.62 28.22
C PRO A 73 13.77 20.49 27.87
N GLU A 74 14.31 19.33 27.99
CA GLU A 74 15.70 19.03 27.64
C GLU A 74 15.75 17.85 26.70
N MET A 75 16.57 17.94 25.66
CA MET A 75 16.88 16.82 24.77
C MET A 75 18.39 16.61 24.68
N THR A 76 18.79 15.38 24.53
CA THR A 76 20.18 15.04 24.26
C THR A 76 20.41 14.99 22.75
N ALA A 77 21.43 15.71 22.26
CA ALA A 77 21.86 15.64 20.88
C ALA A 77 23.31 15.11 20.81
N SER A 78 23.50 14.00 20.14
CA SER A 78 24.79 13.31 20.00
C SER A 78 25.13 13.13 18.51
N VAL A 79 26.36 13.46 18.13
CA VAL A 79 26.87 13.29 16.77
C VAL A 79 27.92 12.16 16.79
N TYR A 80 27.72 11.17 15.97
CA TYR A 80 28.63 10.05 15.80
C TYR A 80 29.25 10.07 14.41
N ARG A 81 30.51 9.68 14.29
CA ARG A 81 31.12 9.42 13.00
C ARG A 81 30.64 8.07 12.48
N TRP A 82 30.17 8.01 11.25
CA TRP A 82 29.70 6.77 10.65
C TRP A 82 30.75 5.65 10.68
N ASN A 83 30.35 4.44 11.09
CA ASN A 83 31.22 3.28 11.27
C ASN A 83 30.61 1.99 10.64
N GLY A 84 30.21 2.08 9.38
CA GLY A 84 29.80 0.94 8.56
C GLY A 84 28.33 0.53 8.70
N ASN A 85 27.73 0.59 9.90
CA ASN A 85 26.30 0.46 10.11
C ASN A 85 25.82 1.29 11.31
N PHE A 86 24.50 1.47 11.44
CA PHE A 86 23.90 2.31 12.47
C PHE A 86 24.27 1.83 13.88
N SER A 87 24.07 0.56 14.18
CA SER A 87 24.30 -0.01 15.50
C SER A 87 25.76 0.14 15.97
N LYS A 88 26.73 -0.17 15.10
CA LYS A 88 28.15 0.03 15.39
C LYS A 88 28.49 1.50 15.57
N THR A 89 27.80 2.38 14.85
CA THR A 89 28.01 3.82 14.92
C THR A 89 27.58 4.36 16.26
N VAL A 90 26.37 4.07 16.73
CA VAL A 90 25.80 4.63 17.97
C VAL A 90 26.32 3.97 19.25
N THR A 91 26.94 2.79 19.16
CA THR A 91 27.64 2.15 20.30
C THR A 91 29.07 2.68 20.49
N ALA A 92 29.60 3.46 19.54
CA ALA A 92 30.89 4.14 19.69
C ALA A 92 30.76 5.37 20.59
N HIS A 93 31.91 5.99 20.93
CA HIS A 93 31.87 7.29 21.60
C HIS A 93 31.43 8.38 20.61
N PRO A 94 30.41 9.20 20.95
CA PRO A 94 30.01 10.33 20.13
C PRO A 94 31.17 11.34 20.01
N VAL A 95 31.32 11.95 18.83
CA VAL A 95 32.27 13.06 18.63
C VAL A 95 31.77 14.34 19.27
N ILE A 96 30.45 14.47 19.42
CA ILE A 96 29.78 15.56 20.16
C ILE A 96 28.60 14.94 20.92
N ALA A 97 28.42 15.29 22.18
CA ALA A 97 27.21 14.99 22.93
C ALA A 97 26.89 16.17 23.84
N LYS A 98 25.64 16.67 23.75
CA LYS A 98 25.18 17.80 24.55
C LYS A 98 23.72 17.65 24.95
N GLU A 99 23.44 18.02 26.20
CA GLU A 99 22.07 18.28 26.62
C GLU A 99 21.66 19.69 26.15
N LEU A 100 20.58 19.80 25.41
CA LEU A 100 20.04 21.04 24.86
C LEU A 100 18.76 21.41 25.60
N SER A 101 18.71 22.60 26.15
CA SER A 101 17.49 23.16 26.76
C SER A 101 16.63 23.80 25.67
N VAL A 102 15.36 23.41 25.61
CA VAL A 102 14.39 23.89 24.61
C VAL A 102 13.49 24.92 25.29
N PHE A 103 13.62 26.20 24.90
CA PHE A 103 12.92 27.33 25.56
C PHE A 103 11.68 27.85 24.81
N SER A 104 11.46 27.42 23.55
CA SER A 104 10.33 27.89 22.74
C SER A 104 9.91 26.85 21.70
N GLU A 105 8.61 26.82 21.43
CA GLU A 105 7.98 26.11 20.32
C GLU A 105 8.27 26.85 19.00
N ASP A 106 8.03 26.17 17.86
CA ASP A 106 8.25 26.72 16.50
C ASP A 106 9.62 27.39 16.35
N SER A 107 10.68 26.74 16.80
CA SER A 107 12.01 27.36 16.86
C SER A 107 13.16 26.42 16.54
N TRP A 108 14.26 27.01 16.09
CA TRP A 108 15.51 26.30 15.84
C TRP A 108 16.40 26.30 17.08
N VAL A 109 16.85 25.11 17.50
CA VAL A 109 17.82 24.94 18.57
C VAL A 109 19.16 24.52 17.99
N ALA A 110 20.21 25.22 18.31
CA ALA A 110 21.54 25.00 17.74
C ALA A 110 22.44 24.14 18.63
N LEU A 111 22.96 23.06 18.05
CA LEU A 111 24.07 22.27 18.57
C LEU A 111 25.39 22.83 18.01
N SER A 112 26.24 23.44 18.83
CA SER A 112 27.55 23.89 18.38
C SER A 112 28.49 22.71 18.12
N CYS A 113 29.05 22.67 16.91
CA CYS A 113 30.01 21.66 16.47
C CYS A 113 31.47 22.18 16.48
N VAL A 114 31.73 23.24 17.22
CA VAL A 114 33.07 23.82 17.36
C VAL A 114 33.68 23.39 18.68
N ASP A 115 34.91 22.90 18.65
CA ASP A 115 35.65 22.48 19.84
C ASP A 115 36.13 23.69 20.70
N SER A 116 36.73 23.43 21.85
CA SER A 116 37.28 24.46 22.72
C SER A 116 38.44 25.29 22.14
N GLY A 117 39.03 24.81 21.06
CA GLY A 117 40.09 25.48 20.28
C GLY A 117 39.54 26.30 19.12
N GLY A 118 38.24 26.29 18.85
CA GLY A 118 37.59 26.98 17.76
C GLY A 118 37.55 26.21 16.44
N ALA A 119 37.94 24.94 16.41
CA ALA A 119 37.88 24.10 15.20
C ALA A 119 36.50 23.47 15.01
N ALA A 120 35.95 23.63 13.77
CA ALA A 120 34.67 23.02 13.38
C ALA A 120 34.81 21.50 13.17
N LEU A 121 33.70 20.78 13.28
CA LEU A 121 33.65 19.35 12.98
C LEU A 121 33.98 19.12 11.51
N LEU A 122 35.01 18.32 11.22
CA LEU A 122 35.50 18.10 9.86
C LEU A 122 34.45 17.57 8.91
N ALA A 123 34.67 17.77 7.60
CA ALA A 123 33.88 17.11 6.55
C ALA A 123 33.91 15.58 6.72
N GLY A 124 32.78 14.91 6.43
CA GLY A 124 32.68 13.46 6.59
C GLY A 124 31.23 12.97 6.64
N GLU A 125 31.08 11.72 7.01
CA GLU A 125 29.80 11.05 7.19
C GLU A 125 29.50 10.87 8.67
N TYR A 126 28.28 11.24 9.08
CA TYR A 126 27.86 11.33 10.48
C TYR A 126 26.44 10.84 10.68
N VAL A 127 26.13 10.48 11.91
CA VAL A 127 24.77 10.30 12.42
C VAL A 127 24.53 11.28 13.56
N LEU A 128 23.52 12.13 13.42
CA LEU A 128 22.97 12.92 14.52
C LEU A 128 21.91 12.09 15.21
N VAL A 129 22.02 11.86 16.50
CA VAL A 129 21.05 11.16 17.34
C VAL A 129 20.41 12.16 18.28
N LEU A 130 19.09 12.15 18.36
CA LEU A 130 18.26 12.97 19.26
C LEU A 130 17.48 12.04 20.18
N ASP A 131 17.58 12.29 21.48
CA ASP A 131 16.95 11.51 22.53
C ASP A 131 16.32 12.47 23.56
N ASP A 132 15.12 12.18 24.00
CA ASP A 132 14.44 12.98 25.04
C ASP A 132 14.43 12.20 26.34
N SER A 133 15.25 12.62 27.26
CA SER A 133 15.25 12.08 28.61
C SER A 133 14.22 12.73 29.55
N LYS A 134 13.60 13.88 29.17
CA LYS A 134 12.72 14.64 30.09
C LYS A 134 11.81 15.62 29.35
N ASN A 135 10.48 15.52 29.61
CA ASN A 135 9.49 16.57 29.39
C ASN A 135 9.01 16.86 27.95
N GLY A 136 8.94 15.85 27.08
CA GLY A 136 8.03 15.86 25.93
C GLY A 136 8.37 16.87 24.83
N VAL A 137 9.60 16.84 24.30
CA VAL A 137 9.97 17.54 23.06
C VAL A 137 9.35 16.82 21.87
N LYS A 138 8.74 17.58 20.96
CA LYS A 138 8.31 17.07 19.66
C LYS A 138 9.11 17.71 18.54
N LEU A 139 9.53 16.87 17.61
CA LEU A 139 10.23 17.24 16.39
C LEU A 139 9.27 17.28 15.21
N GLU A 140 9.66 17.95 14.16
CA GLU A 140 8.95 17.94 12.89
C GLU A 140 9.57 16.92 11.94
N LEU A 141 8.76 15.98 11.44
CA LEU A 141 9.14 15.00 10.43
C LEU A 141 8.56 15.43 9.07
N VAL A 142 9.42 15.54 8.07
CA VAL A 142 9.11 16.03 6.73
C VAL A 142 9.26 14.90 5.72
N SER A 143 8.29 14.69 4.84
CA SER A 143 8.32 13.69 3.77
C SER A 143 8.18 14.33 2.39
N PRO A 144 8.75 13.69 1.32
CA PRO A 144 9.62 12.52 1.37
C PRO A 144 11.02 12.82 1.90
N ALA A 145 11.75 11.78 2.31
CA ALA A 145 13.16 11.92 2.70
C ALA A 145 14.03 12.37 1.53
N LEU A 146 15.14 13.05 1.84
CA LEU A 146 16.18 13.33 0.86
C LEU A 146 16.99 12.06 0.53
N GLU A 147 17.28 11.80 -0.75
CA GLU A 147 18.03 10.63 -1.20
C GLU A 147 19.42 10.46 -0.54
N ASN A 148 20.07 11.57 -0.18
CA ASN A 148 21.41 11.58 0.43
C ASN A 148 21.37 11.62 1.96
N THR A 149 20.24 11.25 2.57
CA THR A 149 20.06 11.17 4.01
C THR A 149 19.25 9.92 4.37
N ARG A 150 19.38 9.47 5.63
CA ARG A 150 18.55 8.39 6.16
C ARG A 150 18.17 8.70 7.60
N THR A 151 16.88 8.70 7.87
CA THR A 151 16.35 8.85 9.23
C THR A 151 16.17 7.47 9.86
N TYR A 152 16.43 7.41 11.15
CA TYR A 152 16.20 6.24 11.98
C TYR A 152 15.25 6.61 13.12
N PHE A 153 14.37 5.70 13.42
CA PHE A 153 13.52 5.72 14.61
C PHE A 153 13.93 4.55 15.49
N ASN A 154 14.39 4.85 16.69
CA ASN A 154 15.11 3.91 17.54
C ASN A 154 16.31 3.30 16.77
N THR A 155 16.25 2.07 16.34
CA THR A 155 17.33 1.42 15.59
C THR A 155 17.01 1.18 14.12
N SER A 156 15.79 1.52 13.67
CA SER A 156 15.29 1.19 12.33
C SER A 156 15.28 2.38 11.39
N PRO A 157 15.65 2.20 10.11
CA PRO A 157 15.46 3.22 9.08
C PRO A 157 13.99 3.59 8.95
N ARG A 158 13.71 4.87 8.67
CA ARG A 158 12.36 5.39 8.53
C ARG A 158 12.21 6.29 7.33
N GLY A 159 10.98 6.37 6.78
CA GLY A 159 10.63 7.36 5.77
C GLY A 159 10.60 8.78 6.34
N GLY A 160 10.82 9.77 5.48
CA GLY A 160 10.91 11.17 5.87
C GLY A 160 12.22 11.56 6.55
N ASN A 161 12.37 12.84 6.87
CA ASN A 161 13.50 13.39 7.62
C ASN A 161 13.04 14.27 8.78
N ILE A 162 13.67 14.14 9.93
CA ILE A 162 13.56 15.18 10.96
C ILE A 162 14.12 16.49 10.41
N ARG A 163 13.47 17.62 10.77
CA ARG A 163 13.82 18.93 10.22
C ARG A 163 15.10 19.48 10.87
N VAL A 164 16.20 19.29 10.17
CA VAL A 164 17.57 19.61 10.60
C VAL A 164 18.30 20.38 9.51
N ARG A 165 19.14 21.33 9.86
CA ARG A 165 20.08 22.03 8.94
C ARG A 165 21.49 22.07 9.49
N LEU A 166 22.44 22.07 8.58
CA LEU A 166 23.86 22.22 8.86
C LEU A 166 24.32 23.62 8.52
N ASN A 167 25.02 24.29 9.41
CA ASN A 167 25.77 25.51 9.12
C ASN A 167 27.24 25.15 8.94
N LEU A 168 27.76 25.37 7.75
CA LEU A 168 29.10 24.97 7.33
C LEU A 168 30.12 26.10 7.49
N GLU A 169 31.39 25.74 7.55
CA GLU A 169 32.50 26.72 7.61
C GLU A 169 32.76 27.41 6.27
N GLN A 170 32.47 26.68 5.20
CA GLN A 170 32.58 27.14 3.82
C GLN A 170 31.49 26.45 2.97
N THR A 171 31.32 26.90 1.76
CA THR A 171 30.39 26.26 0.82
C THR A 171 30.66 24.77 0.68
N GLY A 172 29.65 23.97 0.91
CA GLY A 172 29.65 22.49 0.83
C GLY A 172 28.40 21.93 0.20
N LYS A 173 28.33 20.61 0.04
CA LYS A 173 27.16 19.87 -0.46
C LYS A 173 26.98 18.57 0.30
N LEU A 174 25.78 18.01 0.23
CA LEU A 174 25.53 16.63 0.64
C LEU A 174 26.08 15.67 -0.42
N GLU A 175 26.68 14.56 0.02
CA GLU A 175 27.10 13.45 -0.81
C GLU A 175 26.24 12.22 -0.51
N ALA A 176 26.28 11.22 -1.39
CA ALA A 176 25.66 9.94 -1.13
C ALA A 176 26.20 9.35 0.17
N ILE A 177 25.28 8.96 1.07
CA ILE A 177 25.60 8.26 2.31
C ILE A 177 26.07 6.84 1.99
N SER A 178 26.85 6.25 2.90
CA SER A 178 27.25 4.86 2.79
C SER A 178 26.04 3.96 2.95
N ASP A 179 25.87 3.02 2.01
CA ASP A 179 24.77 2.06 2.04
C ASP A 179 24.99 1.04 3.16
N ASN A 180 23.93 0.86 3.96
CA ASN A 180 23.89 -0.10 5.05
C ASN A 180 23.43 -1.46 4.53
N ARG A 181 24.27 -2.16 3.77
CA ARG A 181 23.93 -3.49 3.26
C ARG A 181 23.65 -4.54 4.33
N ASN A 182 23.77 -4.20 5.61
CA ASN A 182 23.57 -5.10 6.75
C ASN A 182 22.29 -4.81 7.57
N GLU A 183 21.52 -3.78 7.25
CA GLU A 183 20.21 -3.52 7.87
C GLU A 183 19.11 -3.77 6.82
N TYR A 184 18.46 -4.92 6.94
CA TYR A 184 17.35 -5.28 6.08
C TYR A 184 16.06 -4.79 6.70
N VAL A 185 15.46 -3.77 6.11
CA VAL A 185 14.07 -3.44 6.32
C VAL A 185 13.29 -4.20 5.27
N THR A 186 12.36 -5.04 5.71
CA THR A 186 11.54 -5.82 4.79
C THR A 186 10.43 -4.95 4.22
N SER A 187 10.15 -5.08 2.92
CA SER A 187 9.03 -4.43 2.26
C SER A 187 7.87 -5.41 2.04
N SER A 188 6.66 -4.90 1.87
CA SER A 188 5.44 -5.70 1.76
C SER A 188 5.47 -6.74 0.64
N ASP A 189 6.25 -6.54 -0.41
CA ASP A 189 6.42 -7.51 -1.49
C ASP A 189 7.25 -8.76 -1.10
N THR A 190 7.91 -8.71 0.07
CA THR A 190 8.59 -9.86 0.69
C THR A 190 7.74 -10.59 1.73
N TRP A 191 6.53 -10.10 2.04
CA TRP A 191 5.66 -10.71 3.04
C TRP A 191 4.86 -11.86 2.44
N ALA A 192 4.77 -12.98 3.16
CA ALA A 192 3.99 -14.13 2.75
C ALA A 192 2.49 -13.88 2.98
N VAL A 193 1.65 -14.51 2.17
CA VAL A 193 0.20 -14.48 2.33
C VAL A 193 -0.38 -15.85 2.01
N THR A 194 -1.34 -16.28 2.81
CA THR A 194 -2.30 -17.35 2.47
C THR A 194 -3.69 -16.73 2.58
N ASP A 195 -4.45 -16.69 1.48
CA ASP A 195 -5.78 -16.12 1.50
C ASP A 195 -6.84 -17.13 2.01
N GLY A 196 -8.08 -16.65 2.19
CA GLY A 196 -9.16 -17.49 2.71
C GLY A 196 -9.62 -18.63 1.78
N LEU A 197 -9.08 -18.72 0.56
CA LEU A 197 -9.25 -19.85 -0.37
C LEU A 197 -8.03 -20.78 -0.36
N ASN A 198 -7.11 -20.62 0.58
CA ASN A 198 -5.82 -21.32 0.68
C ASN A 198 -4.90 -21.07 -0.53
N ARG A 199 -5.08 -19.96 -1.26
CA ARG A 199 -4.14 -19.54 -2.30
C ARG A 199 -2.96 -18.84 -1.64
N GLN A 200 -1.75 -19.24 -2.02
CA GLN A 200 -0.54 -18.62 -1.52
C GLN A 200 -0.04 -17.56 -2.49
N VAL A 201 0.25 -16.37 -1.99
CA VAL A 201 1.02 -15.37 -2.71
C VAL A 201 2.48 -15.62 -2.36
N GLU A 202 3.19 -16.18 -3.31
CA GLU A 202 4.58 -16.60 -3.11
C GLU A 202 5.50 -15.39 -2.90
N VAL A 203 6.55 -15.60 -2.13
CA VAL A 203 7.67 -14.68 -1.98
C VAL A 203 8.83 -15.17 -2.85
N SER A 204 9.69 -14.26 -3.30
CA SER A 204 10.86 -14.62 -4.09
C SER A 204 12.13 -14.57 -3.23
N TYR A 205 13.03 -15.51 -3.45
CA TYR A 205 14.36 -15.56 -2.83
C TYR A 205 15.44 -14.94 -3.74
N THR A 206 15.03 -14.42 -4.88
CA THR A 206 15.87 -13.63 -5.80
C THR A 206 15.19 -12.31 -6.12
N ASN A 207 15.97 -11.25 -6.29
CA ASN A 207 15.39 -9.97 -6.72
C ASN A 207 14.90 -10.10 -8.17
N THR A 208 13.58 -9.92 -8.36
CA THR A 208 12.90 -9.98 -9.65
C THR A 208 12.27 -8.65 -10.03
N LYS A 209 12.51 -7.57 -9.26
CA LYS A 209 11.94 -6.23 -9.54
C LYS A 209 12.22 -5.76 -10.96
N ARG A 210 11.21 -5.16 -11.55
CA ARG A 210 11.19 -4.69 -12.93
C ARG A 210 10.96 -3.18 -12.94
N GLU A 211 11.92 -2.44 -13.49
CA GLU A 211 11.79 -1.00 -13.67
C GLU A 211 10.79 -0.68 -14.80
N GLY A 212 10.13 0.49 -14.71
CA GLY A 212 9.22 0.97 -15.74
C GLY A 212 7.88 0.23 -15.82
N LYS A 213 7.50 -0.51 -14.77
CA LYS A 213 6.20 -1.16 -14.63
C LYS A 213 5.37 -0.48 -13.55
N TYR A 214 4.20 0.01 -13.93
CA TYR A 214 3.32 0.79 -13.07
C TYR A 214 1.92 0.21 -13.03
N VAL A 215 1.29 0.32 -11.86
CA VAL A 215 -0.09 -0.11 -11.63
C VAL A 215 -0.88 1.06 -11.09
N GLY A 216 -1.96 1.41 -11.78
CA GLY A 216 -2.92 2.40 -11.35
C GLY A 216 -4.28 1.79 -11.05
N LEU A 217 -5.07 2.46 -10.23
CA LEU A 217 -6.33 1.94 -9.72
C LEU A 217 -7.41 3.04 -9.75
N PHE A 218 -8.61 2.71 -10.27
CA PHE A 218 -9.77 3.60 -10.17
C PHE A 218 -10.23 3.72 -8.72
N PHE A 219 -10.44 4.95 -8.26
CA PHE A 219 -10.80 5.26 -6.88
C PHE A 219 -11.97 6.23 -6.83
N HIS A 220 -13.08 5.78 -6.25
CA HIS A 220 -14.27 6.58 -6.06
C HIS A 220 -14.09 7.50 -4.84
N THR A 221 -14.00 8.80 -5.06
CA THR A 221 -13.69 9.79 -4.00
C THR A 221 -14.90 10.47 -3.39
N TRP A 222 -16.07 10.42 -4.01
CA TRP A 222 -17.21 11.25 -3.62
C TRP A 222 -18.28 10.55 -2.77
N HIS A 223 -17.85 9.65 -1.88
CA HIS A 223 -18.70 9.04 -0.85
C HIS A 223 -19.27 10.03 0.17
N SER A 224 -18.77 11.28 0.23
CA SER A 224 -19.32 12.33 1.11
C SER A 224 -20.37 13.20 0.45
N THR A 225 -20.72 12.97 -0.83
CA THR A 225 -21.69 13.77 -1.56
C THR A 225 -23.05 13.82 -0.85
N SER A 226 -23.51 15.02 -0.52
CA SER A 226 -24.68 15.22 0.34
C SER A 226 -25.96 14.60 -0.21
N MET A 227 -26.08 14.51 -1.54
CA MET A 227 -27.22 13.88 -2.20
C MET A 227 -27.30 12.39 -1.85
N HIS A 228 -26.19 11.67 -1.90
CA HIS A 228 -26.15 10.24 -1.60
C HIS A 228 -26.26 9.99 -0.11
N VAL A 229 -25.44 10.65 0.68
CA VAL A 229 -25.33 10.43 2.13
C VAL A 229 -26.61 10.75 2.89
N ASN A 230 -27.33 11.80 2.51
CA ASN A 230 -28.49 12.30 3.26
C ASN A 230 -29.83 11.73 2.76
N ASN A 231 -29.91 11.29 1.50
CA ASN A 231 -31.15 10.76 0.93
C ASN A 231 -31.29 9.25 1.10
N GLY A 232 -30.31 8.61 1.70
CA GLY A 232 -30.36 7.24 2.12
C GLY A 232 -29.82 6.25 1.09
N PHE A 233 -29.27 5.15 1.62
CA PHE A 233 -28.82 4.00 0.84
C PHE A 233 -29.68 2.76 1.15
N MET A 234 -29.61 1.80 0.23
CA MET A 234 -30.03 0.41 0.43
C MET A 234 -28.93 -0.54 -0.03
N ASN A 235 -28.91 -1.74 0.53
CA ASN A 235 -27.99 -2.80 0.11
C ASN A 235 -28.72 -3.82 -0.77
N VAL A 236 -28.19 -4.06 -1.98
CA VAL A 236 -28.81 -4.98 -2.95
C VAL A 236 -28.72 -6.43 -2.49
N SER A 237 -27.60 -6.86 -1.92
CA SER A 237 -27.45 -8.21 -1.39
C SER A 237 -28.47 -8.48 -0.28
N ASP A 238 -28.65 -7.56 0.66
CA ASP A 238 -29.68 -7.66 1.70
C ASP A 238 -31.12 -7.76 1.14
N ILE A 239 -31.41 -7.03 0.06
CA ILE A 239 -32.72 -7.08 -0.62
C ILE A 239 -32.93 -8.45 -1.24
N LEU A 240 -31.94 -8.97 -1.94
CA LEU A 240 -32.01 -10.26 -2.62
C LEU A 240 -32.09 -11.42 -1.62
N ASP A 241 -31.37 -11.36 -0.52
CA ASP A 241 -31.40 -12.36 0.55
C ASP A 241 -32.75 -12.36 1.30
N ARG A 242 -33.36 -11.20 1.46
CA ARG A 242 -34.66 -11.05 2.14
C ARG A 242 -35.85 -11.48 1.29
N TYR A 243 -35.71 -11.38 -0.04
CA TYR A 243 -36.81 -11.56 -0.99
C TYR A 243 -36.37 -12.41 -2.19
N ASP A 244 -36.26 -13.71 -2.03
CA ASP A 244 -35.87 -14.70 -3.07
C ASP A 244 -36.84 -14.74 -4.26
N ASP A 245 -38.05 -14.17 -4.17
CA ASP A 245 -39.05 -14.07 -5.23
C ASP A 245 -39.10 -12.69 -5.89
N ILE A 246 -38.16 -11.77 -5.62
CA ILE A 246 -38.14 -10.45 -6.22
C ILE A 246 -37.79 -10.53 -7.72
N GLU A 247 -38.59 -9.87 -8.56
CA GLU A 247 -38.31 -9.79 -9.98
C GLU A 247 -37.26 -8.70 -10.27
N ILE A 248 -36.06 -9.11 -10.65
CA ILE A 248 -34.91 -8.21 -10.86
C ILE A 248 -35.23 -7.09 -11.87
N ASN A 249 -35.94 -7.40 -12.94
CA ASN A 249 -36.28 -6.45 -14.01
C ASN A 249 -37.59 -5.66 -13.77
N ASN A 250 -38.18 -5.76 -12.56
CA ASN A 250 -39.38 -5.02 -12.19
C ASN A 250 -39.04 -3.74 -11.39
N TYR A 251 -38.88 -2.63 -12.08
CA TYR A 251 -38.61 -1.35 -11.44
C TYR A 251 -39.68 -0.91 -10.44
N ASN A 252 -40.94 -1.29 -10.65
CA ASN A 252 -42.06 -0.88 -9.84
C ASN A 252 -42.31 -1.77 -8.61
N ASP A 253 -41.48 -2.80 -8.38
CA ASP A 253 -41.57 -3.58 -7.15
C ASP A 253 -41.09 -2.74 -5.95
N LEU A 254 -42.02 -2.55 -5.00
CA LEU A 254 -41.77 -1.69 -3.83
C LEU A 254 -40.69 -2.23 -2.88
N ARG A 255 -40.35 -3.51 -3.00
CA ARG A 255 -39.29 -4.16 -2.19
C ARG A 255 -37.89 -3.64 -2.51
N TRP A 256 -37.68 -3.08 -3.68
CA TRP A 256 -36.44 -2.34 -4.02
C TRP A 256 -36.26 -1.07 -3.20
N GLY A 257 -37.32 -0.59 -2.51
CA GLY A 257 -37.30 0.65 -1.76
C GLY A 257 -37.12 1.91 -2.64
N ASN A 258 -36.81 3.00 -1.99
CA ASN A 258 -36.53 4.29 -2.65
C ASN A 258 -35.32 4.95 -1.98
N ALA A 259 -34.15 4.62 -2.47
CA ALA A 259 -32.88 5.17 -2.02
C ALA A 259 -32.24 6.04 -3.10
N ALA A 260 -31.39 6.97 -2.67
CA ALA A 260 -30.61 7.78 -3.59
C ALA A 260 -29.47 6.97 -4.23
N THR A 261 -29.01 5.94 -3.55
CA THR A 261 -27.95 5.05 -4.01
C THR A 261 -28.13 3.63 -3.45
N TYR A 262 -27.58 2.67 -4.14
CA TYR A 262 -27.65 1.25 -3.78
C TYR A 262 -26.24 0.67 -3.70
N PHE A 263 -25.88 0.15 -2.54
CA PHE A 263 -24.65 -0.62 -2.34
C PHE A 263 -24.86 -2.05 -2.84
N TRP A 264 -23.87 -2.61 -3.48
CA TRP A 264 -23.93 -4.02 -3.90
C TRP A 264 -23.67 -4.98 -2.73
N ASP A 265 -22.86 -4.56 -1.73
CA ASP A 265 -22.58 -5.26 -0.48
C ASP A 265 -22.11 -4.25 0.57
N GLU A 266 -21.82 -4.68 1.81
CA GLU A 266 -21.25 -3.83 2.86
C GLU A 266 -19.72 -3.81 2.76
N PRO A 267 -19.06 -2.62 2.66
CA PRO A 267 -17.63 -2.50 2.81
C PRO A 267 -17.14 -3.02 4.17
N ILE A 268 -15.92 -3.53 4.27
CA ILE A 268 -15.35 -4.03 5.54
C ILE A 268 -15.40 -2.98 6.65
N TRP A 269 -15.31 -1.72 6.29
CA TRP A 269 -15.37 -0.59 7.21
C TRP A 269 -16.76 0.07 7.29
N GLY A 270 -17.83 -0.64 6.86
CA GLY A 270 -19.20 -0.16 6.81
C GLY A 270 -19.44 0.88 5.72
N TYR A 271 -20.61 1.50 5.73
CA TYR A 271 -21.04 2.51 4.74
C TYR A 271 -20.42 3.87 5.06
N TYR A 272 -19.10 3.99 4.86
CA TYR A 272 -18.27 5.13 5.24
C TYR A 272 -18.40 6.32 4.26
N ARG A 273 -17.86 7.45 4.68
CA ARG A 273 -17.69 8.65 3.84
C ARG A 273 -16.22 8.87 3.54
N THR A 274 -15.92 9.56 2.45
CA THR A 274 -14.53 9.99 2.15
C THR A 274 -13.94 10.90 3.24
N SER A 275 -14.77 11.54 4.06
CA SER A 275 -14.30 12.33 5.21
C SER A 275 -13.92 11.50 6.45
N ASP A 276 -14.02 10.18 6.39
CA ASP A 276 -13.61 9.27 7.47
C ASP A 276 -12.09 9.04 7.40
N GLU A 277 -11.31 9.85 8.12
CA GLU A 277 -9.84 9.79 8.10
C GLU A 277 -9.30 8.42 8.52
N TRP A 278 -10.02 7.70 9.40
CA TRP A 278 -9.66 6.35 9.82
C TRP A 278 -9.70 5.37 8.63
N VAL A 279 -10.73 5.44 7.80
CA VAL A 279 -10.85 4.61 6.59
C VAL A 279 -9.80 5.01 5.54
N LEU A 280 -9.61 6.32 5.30
CA LEU A 280 -8.61 6.80 4.36
C LEU A 280 -7.20 6.34 4.73
N ARG A 281 -6.89 6.25 6.03
CA ARG A 281 -5.61 5.74 6.51
C ARG A 281 -5.45 4.25 6.22
N ARG A 282 -6.46 3.42 6.50
CA ARG A 282 -6.47 1.98 6.20
C ARG A 282 -6.35 1.69 4.70
N GLN A 283 -7.03 2.49 3.87
CA GLN A 283 -6.90 2.39 2.41
C GLN A 283 -5.47 2.72 1.95
N ALA A 284 -4.84 3.75 2.52
CA ALA A 284 -3.46 4.10 2.22
C ALA A 284 -2.50 2.93 2.47
N GLU A 285 -2.64 2.27 3.62
CA GLU A 285 -1.81 1.13 4.03
C GLU A 285 -2.04 -0.10 3.13
N LEU A 286 -3.29 -0.49 2.92
CA LEU A 286 -3.61 -1.64 2.05
C LEU A 286 -3.09 -1.43 0.61
N LEU A 287 -3.25 -0.23 0.05
CA LEU A 287 -2.79 0.04 -1.30
C LEU A 287 -1.27 0.15 -1.41
N ALA A 288 -0.61 0.65 -0.36
CA ALA A 288 0.86 0.62 -0.24
C ALA A 288 1.37 -0.82 -0.16
N ASP A 289 0.74 -1.68 0.66
CA ASP A 289 1.10 -3.09 0.80
C ASP A 289 0.88 -3.88 -0.49
N ALA A 290 -0.12 -3.51 -1.28
CA ALA A 290 -0.37 -4.07 -2.61
C ALA A 290 0.62 -3.56 -3.68
N GLN A 291 1.49 -2.58 -3.40
CA GLN A 291 2.41 -1.96 -4.35
C GLN A 291 1.70 -1.22 -5.50
N VAL A 292 0.53 -0.62 -5.25
CA VAL A 292 -0.17 0.26 -6.19
C VAL A 292 0.61 1.58 -6.31
N ASP A 293 0.86 2.06 -7.52
CA ASP A 293 1.66 3.27 -7.77
C ASP A 293 0.82 4.54 -7.77
N VAL A 294 -0.42 4.47 -8.27
CA VAL A 294 -1.30 5.66 -8.39
C VAL A 294 -2.77 5.28 -8.29
N VAL A 295 -3.55 6.14 -7.65
CA VAL A 295 -5.01 6.09 -7.72
C VAL A 295 -5.55 7.21 -8.62
N PHE A 296 -6.57 6.89 -9.41
CA PHE A 296 -7.25 7.84 -10.27
C PHE A 296 -8.59 8.22 -9.65
N PHE A 297 -8.70 9.46 -9.23
CA PHE A 297 -9.93 9.97 -8.63
C PHE A 297 -11.03 10.08 -9.69
N ASP A 298 -12.17 9.48 -9.40
CA ASP A 298 -13.35 9.57 -10.27
C ASP A 298 -13.94 10.98 -10.23
N ASN A 299 -13.74 11.69 -11.31
CA ASN A 299 -14.31 13.00 -11.58
C ASN A 299 -15.09 13.02 -12.91
N THR A 300 -15.60 11.85 -13.32
CA THR A 300 -16.20 11.68 -14.67
C THR A 300 -17.57 12.29 -14.81
N ASN A 301 -18.22 12.70 -13.71
CA ASN A 301 -19.61 13.13 -13.67
C ASN A 301 -19.78 14.67 -13.66
N GLY A 302 -19.88 15.27 -14.86
CA GLY A 302 -20.22 16.69 -15.04
C GLY A 302 -19.10 17.66 -14.66
N GLU A 303 -19.46 18.82 -14.10
CA GLU A 303 -18.52 19.91 -13.79
C GLU A 303 -17.98 19.84 -12.34
N GLU A 304 -18.51 18.96 -11.50
CA GLU A 304 -18.14 18.82 -10.09
C GLU A 304 -16.77 18.15 -9.95
N THR A 305 -15.87 18.73 -9.16
CA THR A 305 -14.51 18.22 -8.94
C THR A 305 -14.38 17.43 -7.64
N PHE A 306 -15.42 17.35 -6.81
CA PHE A 306 -15.37 16.73 -5.47
C PHE A 306 -14.14 17.15 -4.66
N LEU A 307 -13.76 18.43 -4.82
CA LEU A 307 -12.50 18.99 -4.33
C LEU A 307 -12.29 18.77 -2.82
N ALA A 308 -13.36 18.89 -2.04
CA ALA A 308 -13.28 18.70 -0.58
C ALA A 308 -12.89 17.27 -0.21
N ASP A 309 -13.45 16.28 -0.90
CA ASP A 309 -13.15 14.87 -0.67
C ASP A 309 -11.73 14.52 -1.14
N ALA A 310 -11.33 15.02 -2.32
CA ALA A 310 -9.98 14.85 -2.84
C ALA A 310 -8.92 15.44 -1.89
N LEU A 311 -9.15 16.67 -1.37
CA LEU A 311 -8.21 17.30 -0.44
C LEU A 311 -8.17 16.60 0.93
N ALA A 312 -9.30 16.06 1.44
CA ALA A 312 -9.33 15.28 2.67
C ALA A 312 -8.46 14.02 2.55
N LEU A 313 -8.58 13.28 1.42
CA LEU A 313 -7.75 12.13 1.15
C LEU A 313 -6.27 12.52 0.99
N MET A 314 -5.97 13.54 0.19
CA MET A 314 -4.58 13.97 -0.02
C MET A 314 -3.91 14.41 1.29
N LYS A 315 -4.65 15.10 2.19
CA LYS A 315 -4.16 15.46 3.53
C LYS A 315 -3.82 14.20 4.33
N CYS A 316 -4.77 13.28 4.47
CA CYS A 316 -4.59 12.04 5.23
C CYS A 316 -3.41 11.20 4.68
N TRP A 317 -3.29 11.07 3.36
CA TRP A 317 -2.22 10.30 2.74
C TRP A 317 -0.85 10.99 2.83
N ALA A 318 -0.80 12.31 2.84
CA ALA A 318 0.44 13.03 3.11
C ALA A 318 0.90 12.81 4.57
N GLU A 319 -0.04 12.79 5.53
CA GLU A 319 0.24 12.44 6.92
C GLU A 319 0.71 10.98 7.04
N ALA A 320 0.04 10.04 6.37
CA ALA A 320 0.46 8.64 6.30
C ALA A 320 1.90 8.47 5.75
N ARG A 321 2.27 9.26 4.72
CA ARG A 321 3.67 9.28 4.21
C ARG A 321 4.66 9.78 5.25
N ALA A 322 4.29 10.77 6.05
CA ALA A 322 5.13 11.24 7.16
C ALA A 322 5.37 10.14 8.21
N ASP A 323 4.42 9.19 8.34
CA ASP A 323 4.54 8.00 9.18
C ASP A 323 5.30 6.85 8.53
N GLY A 324 5.73 6.98 7.29
CA GLY A 324 6.48 5.96 6.55
C GLY A 324 5.64 5.10 5.60
N VAL A 325 4.32 5.33 5.48
CA VAL A 325 3.47 4.61 4.52
C VAL A 325 3.82 5.05 3.10
N LYS A 326 4.18 4.12 2.24
CA LYS A 326 4.44 4.38 0.82
C LYS A 326 3.13 4.45 0.05
N THR A 327 2.29 5.45 0.37
CA THR A 327 0.97 5.58 -0.25
C THR A 327 1.08 5.68 -1.77
N PRO A 328 0.07 5.23 -2.54
CA PRO A 328 0.01 5.56 -3.95
C PRO A 328 0.09 7.07 -4.19
N HIS A 329 0.49 7.45 -5.39
CA HIS A 329 0.30 8.81 -5.89
C HIS A 329 -1.16 9.02 -6.30
N VAL A 330 -1.51 10.27 -6.63
CA VAL A 330 -2.86 10.63 -7.09
C VAL A 330 -2.83 11.24 -8.49
N ALA A 331 -3.86 10.96 -9.26
CA ALA A 331 -4.19 11.62 -10.51
C ALA A 331 -5.71 11.74 -10.65
N PHE A 332 -6.19 12.56 -11.56
CA PHE A 332 -7.63 12.76 -11.77
C PHE A 332 -8.07 12.18 -13.11
N MET A 333 -9.26 11.59 -13.14
CA MET A 333 -9.92 11.13 -14.35
C MET A 333 -11.18 11.98 -14.58
N LEU A 334 -11.16 12.80 -15.63
CA LEU A 334 -12.17 13.82 -15.91
C LEU A 334 -13.22 13.34 -16.91
N PRO A 335 -14.35 14.07 -17.10
CA PRO A 335 -15.40 13.68 -18.03
C PRO A 335 -14.89 13.37 -19.43
N MET A 336 -15.29 12.22 -19.95
CA MET A 336 -14.80 11.64 -21.20
C MET A 336 -15.66 12.01 -22.42
N PHE A 337 -16.91 12.40 -22.17
CA PHE A 337 -17.88 12.75 -23.21
C PHE A 337 -18.31 14.22 -23.18
N ASP A 338 -18.19 14.85 -22.00
CA ASP A 338 -18.42 16.28 -21.82
C ASP A 338 -17.09 17.04 -21.69
N PHE A 339 -16.49 17.38 -22.80
CA PHE A 339 -15.20 18.09 -22.83
C PHE A 339 -15.29 19.52 -22.27
N LYS A 340 -16.51 20.14 -22.23
CA LYS A 340 -16.67 21.43 -21.58
C LYS A 340 -16.61 21.30 -20.08
N ALA A 341 -17.27 20.28 -19.53
CA ALA A 341 -17.15 19.96 -18.13
C ALA A 341 -15.71 19.62 -17.77
N ALA A 342 -15.01 18.81 -18.58
CA ALA A 342 -13.59 18.52 -18.40
C ALA A 342 -12.72 19.80 -18.38
N ALA A 343 -12.96 20.76 -19.28
CA ALA A 343 -12.23 22.03 -19.28
C ALA A 343 -12.53 22.88 -18.04
N THR A 344 -13.77 22.88 -17.55
CA THR A 344 -14.15 23.55 -16.29
C THR A 344 -13.41 22.92 -15.11
N GLN A 345 -13.39 21.59 -15.03
CA GLN A 345 -12.67 20.87 -13.98
C GLN A 345 -11.14 21.08 -14.06
N LEU A 346 -10.55 21.07 -15.26
CA LEU A 346 -9.12 21.36 -15.46
C LEU A 346 -8.73 22.71 -14.85
N ARG A 347 -9.53 23.77 -15.09
CA ARG A 347 -9.29 25.11 -14.49
C ARG A 347 -9.42 25.05 -12.98
N THR A 348 -10.47 24.42 -12.45
CA THR A 348 -10.72 24.32 -11.01
C THR A 348 -9.61 23.57 -10.30
N LEU A 349 -9.19 22.40 -10.81
CA LEU A 349 -8.11 21.60 -10.22
C LEU A 349 -6.76 22.31 -10.30
N TYR A 350 -6.48 22.94 -11.45
CA TYR A 350 -5.25 23.72 -11.61
C TYR A 350 -5.17 24.88 -10.61
N GLU A 351 -6.22 25.68 -10.49
CA GLU A 351 -6.29 26.84 -9.59
C GLU A 351 -6.17 26.42 -8.12
N ASN A 352 -6.84 25.35 -7.70
CA ASN A 352 -6.97 24.99 -6.28
C ASN A 352 -5.97 23.97 -5.76
N ILE A 353 -5.30 23.21 -6.64
CA ILE A 353 -4.33 22.21 -6.24
C ILE A 353 -2.96 22.48 -6.88
N TYR A 354 -2.90 22.43 -8.21
CA TYR A 354 -1.62 22.36 -8.92
C TYR A 354 -0.85 23.68 -8.94
N SER A 355 -1.51 24.82 -9.19
CA SER A 355 -0.87 26.13 -9.13
C SER A 355 -0.45 26.55 -7.72
N GLN A 356 -1.09 25.98 -6.71
CA GLN A 356 -0.77 26.16 -5.29
C GLN A 356 0.30 25.17 -4.78
N GLU A 357 0.73 24.24 -5.62
CA GLU A 357 1.63 23.12 -5.28
C GLU A 357 1.18 22.28 -4.07
N LEU A 358 -0.16 22.20 -3.80
CA LEU A 358 -0.69 21.46 -2.67
C LEU A 358 -0.43 19.95 -2.83
N TYR A 359 0.17 19.33 -1.80
CA TYR A 359 0.51 17.91 -1.76
C TYR A 359 1.27 17.42 -3.00
N LYS A 360 2.22 18.20 -3.49
CA LYS A 360 2.93 17.98 -4.76
C LYS A 360 3.65 16.64 -4.81
N ASP A 361 4.12 16.13 -3.70
CA ASP A 361 4.75 14.82 -3.55
C ASP A 361 3.78 13.65 -3.71
N LEU A 362 2.47 13.89 -3.66
CA LEU A 362 1.44 12.90 -4.00
C LEU A 362 1.09 12.89 -5.50
N TRP A 363 1.52 13.85 -6.31
CA TRP A 363 1.16 13.87 -7.73
C TRP A 363 1.87 12.77 -8.49
N PHE A 364 1.14 12.06 -9.35
CA PHE A 364 1.75 11.08 -10.24
C PHE A 364 2.31 11.75 -11.48
N TYR A 365 3.59 11.50 -11.75
CA TYR A 365 4.28 12.05 -12.92
C TYR A 365 4.41 10.98 -14.00
N TRP A 366 3.99 11.31 -15.21
CA TRP A 366 4.14 10.46 -16.39
C TRP A 366 4.91 11.21 -17.46
N LYS A 367 5.97 10.57 -18.00
CA LYS A 367 6.85 11.19 -19.01
C LYS A 367 7.29 12.63 -18.62
N GLY A 368 7.51 12.87 -17.33
CA GLY A 368 8.09 14.12 -16.78
C GLY A 368 7.10 15.24 -16.42
N LYS A 369 5.78 15.02 -16.54
CA LYS A 369 4.75 15.99 -16.14
C LYS A 369 3.66 15.31 -15.29
N PRO A 370 2.92 16.06 -14.44
CA PRO A 370 1.78 15.51 -13.73
C PRO A 370 0.76 14.90 -14.71
N LEU A 371 0.38 13.64 -14.46
CA LEU A 371 -0.60 12.94 -15.30
C LEU A 371 -2.02 13.39 -14.99
N ILE A 372 -2.82 13.60 -16.06
CA ILE A 372 -4.26 13.76 -15.94
C ILE A 372 -4.97 13.03 -17.09
N LEU A 373 -6.06 12.31 -16.75
CA LEU A 373 -6.86 11.62 -17.76
C LEU A 373 -7.98 12.55 -18.25
N ALA A 374 -7.71 13.30 -19.30
CA ALA A 374 -8.59 14.32 -19.85
C ALA A 374 -8.25 14.63 -21.30
N TYR A 375 -9.24 15.20 -22.02
CA TYR A 375 -9.01 15.87 -23.30
C TYR A 375 -9.09 17.40 -23.10
N PRO A 376 -8.02 18.18 -23.35
CA PRO A 376 -7.99 19.63 -23.11
C PRO A 376 -8.52 20.48 -24.27
N GLY A 377 -9.16 19.87 -25.29
CA GLY A 377 -9.50 20.56 -26.55
C GLY A 377 -10.53 21.68 -26.44
N GLU A 378 -11.22 21.83 -25.30
CA GLU A 378 -12.15 22.94 -25.00
C GLU A 378 -11.48 24.06 -24.15
N LEU A 379 -10.20 23.96 -23.84
CA LEU A 379 -9.41 25.07 -23.32
C LEU A 379 -9.07 26.04 -24.48
N TYR A 380 -9.11 27.33 -24.19
CA TYR A 380 -8.86 28.35 -25.18
C TYR A 380 -7.39 28.75 -25.25
N SER A 381 -6.65 28.22 -26.20
CA SER A 381 -5.20 28.39 -26.32
C SER A 381 -4.67 29.84 -26.44
N LEU A 382 -5.56 30.80 -26.70
CA LEU A 382 -5.21 32.23 -26.70
C LEU A 382 -5.45 32.91 -25.33
N ASP A 383 -6.10 32.23 -24.38
CA ASP A 383 -6.13 32.62 -22.97
C ASP A 383 -4.84 32.22 -22.30
N PRO A 384 -4.11 33.13 -21.61
CA PRO A 384 -2.84 32.77 -20.98
C PRO A 384 -2.93 31.68 -19.90
N THR A 385 -4.03 31.64 -19.13
CA THR A 385 -4.24 30.64 -18.07
C THR A 385 -4.54 29.27 -18.68
N ASP A 386 -5.40 29.21 -19.68
CA ASP A 386 -5.70 27.97 -20.40
C ASP A 386 -4.46 27.43 -21.12
N GLN A 387 -3.63 28.32 -21.70
CA GLN A 387 -2.38 27.92 -22.32
C GLN A 387 -1.41 27.30 -21.28
N GLU A 388 -1.31 27.89 -20.10
CA GLU A 388 -0.51 27.35 -19.01
C GLU A 388 -0.98 25.96 -18.58
N ILE A 389 -2.30 25.75 -18.44
CA ILE A 389 -2.90 24.44 -18.12
C ILE A 389 -2.59 23.41 -19.21
N ILE A 390 -2.74 23.78 -20.49
CA ILE A 390 -2.42 22.88 -21.62
C ILE A 390 -0.96 22.41 -21.56
N GLU A 391 -0.04 23.30 -21.21
CA GLU A 391 1.38 23.01 -21.16
C GLU A 391 1.84 22.28 -19.90
N PHE A 392 1.08 22.38 -18.81
CA PHE A 392 1.43 21.87 -17.49
C PHE A 392 1.35 20.35 -17.39
N PHE A 393 0.23 19.77 -17.84
CA PHE A 393 -0.07 18.35 -17.66
C PHE A 393 0.50 17.43 -18.75
N GLN A 394 0.69 16.18 -18.39
CA GLN A 394 0.76 15.05 -19.30
C GLN A 394 -0.65 14.48 -19.48
N TYR A 395 -1.22 14.67 -20.65
CA TYR A 395 -2.58 14.18 -20.94
C TYR A 395 -2.59 12.75 -21.44
N ARG A 396 -3.59 11.98 -21.00
CA ARG A 396 -4.07 10.76 -21.64
C ARG A 396 -5.56 10.88 -21.82
N VAL A 397 -6.03 10.69 -23.03
CA VAL A 397 -7.47 10.77 -23.32
C VAL A 397 -8.07 9.39 -23.14
N ILE A 398 -9.12 9.28 -22.33
CA ILE A 398 -9.79 8.01 -22.12
C ILE A 398 -10.52 7.59 -23.38
N ASN A 399 -10.17 6.38 -23.84
CA ASN A 399 -10.84 5.72 -24.95
C ASN A 399 -11.87 4.72 -24.38
N HIS A 400 -13.09 4.84 -24.85
CA HIS A 400 -14.18 3.90 -24.55
C HIS A 400 -14.28 2.71 -25.50
N ALA A 401 -13.24 2.43 -26.26
CA ALA A 401 -13.16 1.18 -26.97
C ALA A 401 -13.13 0.01 -25.98
N GLN A 402 -14.06 -0.90 -26.09
CA GLN A 402 -14.32 -1.84 -25.01
C GLN A 402 -13.74 -3.23 -25.22
N SER A 403 -13.35 -3.57 -26.45
CA SER A 403 -12.53 -4.74 -26.76
C SER A 403 -11.90 -4.59 -28.14
N GLU A 404 -10.85 -5.39 -28.44
CA GLU A 404 -10.24 -5.42 -29.79
C GLU A 404 -11.23 -5.87 -30.86
N ASP A 405 -12.17 -6.73 -30.50
CA ASP A 405 -13.18 -7.26 -31.42
C ASP A 405 -14.38 -6.30 -31.61
N HIS A 406 -14.59 -5.36 -30.69
CA HIS A 406 -15.78 -4.52 -30.63
C HIS A 406 -15.43 -3.08 -30.26
N VAL A 407 -15.02 -2.32 -31.25
CA VAL A 407 -14.58 -0.91 -31.10
C VAL A 407 -15.76 0.07 -31.12
N LEU A 408 -16.96 -0.34 -30.77
CA LEU A 408 -18.15 0.52 -30.80
C LEU A 408 -18.56 0.89 -29.38
N VAL A 409 -18.28 2.13 -29.00
CA VAL A 409 -19.05 2.81 -27.97
C VAL A 409 -20.13 3.65 -28.65
N GLN A 410 -21.33 3.52 -28.14
CA GLN A 410 -22.45 4.35 -28.54
C GLN A 410 -22.68 5.38 -27.42
N ASP A 411 -23.06 6.60 -27.82
CA ASP A 411 -23.61 7.56 -26.89
C ASP A 411 -24.99 7.08 -26.37
N HIS A 412 -25.52 7.78 -25.39
CA HIS A 412 -26.84 7.54 -24.82
C HIS A 412 -27.98 7.49 -25.88
N ASP A 413 -27.78 8.10 -27.05
CA ASP A 413 -28.73 8.12 -28.18
C ASP A 413 -28.48 7.01 -29.24
N GLY A 414 -27.50 6.12 -28.95
CA GLY A 414 -27.14 5.00 -29.82
C GLY A 414 -26.20 5.35 -30.97
N ASN A 415 -25.57 6.53 -30.96
CA ASN A 415 -24.65 6.95 -32.00
C ASN A 415 -23.25 6.41 -31.74
N PRO A 416 -22.53 5.91 -32.76
CA PRO A 416 -21.15 5.45 -32.56
C PRO A 416 -20.21 6.62 -32.20
N LEU A 417 -19.66 6.63 -30.98
CA LEU A 417 -18.86 7.72 -30.43
C LEU A 417 -17.40 7.67 -30.78
N VAL A 418 -16.85 6.49 -31.01
CA VAL A 418 -15.43 6.29 -30.67
C VAL A 418 -14.48 6.21 -31.86
N LEU A 419 -14.82 5.55 -32.94
CA LEU A 419 -13.87 5.42 -34.04
C LEU A 419 -13.52 6.76 -34.70
N ALA A 420 -14.50 7.66 -34.84
CA ALA A 420 -14.27 8.98 -35.42
C ALA A 420 -13.46 9.93 -34.52
N ASN A 421 -13.57 9.77 -33.19
CA ASN A 421 -12.88 10.62 -32.23
C ASN A 421 -11.46 10.10 -31.88
N THR A 422 -11.24 8.79 -31.92
CA THR A 422 -9.93 8.19 -31.67
C THR A 422 -8.87 8.71 -32.63
N ASP A 423 -9.18 8.71 -33.93
CA ASP A 423 -8.28 9.25 -34.95
C ASP A 423 -8.03 10.76 -34.77
N LYS A 424 -9.05 11.53 -34.34
CA LYS A 424 -8.92 12.95 -34.03
C LYS A 424 -7.91 13.20 -32.95
N PHE A 425 -8.04 12.55 -31.78
CA PHE A 425 -7.14 12.74 -30.63
C PHE A 425 -5.69 12.40 -30.98
N PHE A 426 -5.49 11.29 -31.68
CA PHE A 426 -4.18 10.86 -32.12
C PHE A 426 -3.55 11.85 -33.14
N GLN A 427 -4.34 12.39 -34.07
CA GLN A 427 -3.91 13.43 -35.04
C GLN A 427 -3.56 14.74 -34.35
N GLU A 428 -4.29 15.10 -33.29
CA GLU A 428 -4.00 16.28 -32.46
C GLU A 428 -2.79 16.08 -31.52
N GLY A 429 -2.23 14.88 -31.43
CA GLY A 429 -1.03 14.59 -30.68
C GLY A 429 -1.22 13.94 -29.33
N TYR A 430 -2.46 13.64 -28.93
CA TYR A 430 -2.75 12.96 -27.67
C TYR A 430 -2.65 11.44 -27.82
N GLN A 431 -2.25 10.76 -26.73
CA GLN A 431 -2.29 9.31 -26.62
C GLN A 431 -3.53 8.88 -25.82
N LEU A 432 -3.99 7.67 -26.15
CA LEU A 432 -5.20 7.11 -25.58
C LEU A 432 -4.85 6.12 -24.48
N TRP A 433 -5.64 6.09 -23.41
CA TRP A 433 -5.68 5.03 -22.42
C TRP A 433 -7.10 4.49 -22.27
N ASN A 434 -7.25 3.29 -21.76
CA ASN A 434 -8.53 2.72 -21.37
C ASN A 434 -8.64 2.70 -19.85
N TRP A 435 -9.80 3.16 -19.34
CA TRP A 435 -10.20 2.92 -17.97
C TRP A 435 -10.80 1.52 -17.83
N ILE A 436 -11.69 1.15 -18.76
CA ILE A 436 -12.42 -0.09 -18.76
C ILE A 436 -12.34 -0.70 -20.17
N ALA A 437 -12.09 -2.00 -20.26
CA ALA A 437 -12.05 -2.73 -21.51
C ALA A 437 -12.41 -4.19 -21.26
N ALA A 438 -13.39 -4.71 -22.04
CA ALA A 438 -13.78 -6.11 -21.97
C ALA A 438 -12.73 -7.00 -22.65
N TYR A 439 -12.63 -8.23 -22.19
CA TYR A 439 -11.73 -9.21 -22.80
C TYR A 439 -12.12 -9.54 -24.27
N PRO A 440 -11.17 -9.63 -25.22
CA PRO A 440 -9.75 -9.27 -25.11
C PRO A 440 -9.55 -7.75 -25.05
N GLN A 441 -8.87 -7.28 -24.02
CA GLN A 441 -8.71 -5.84 -23.78
C GLN A 441 -7.90 -5.19 -24.89
N ILE A 442 -8.21 -3.92 -25.18
CA ILE A 442 -7.43 -3.09 -26.08
C ILE A 442 -6.05 -2.81 -25.48
N VAL A 443 -5.03 -2.90 -26.33
CA VAL A 443 -3.68 -2.47 -26.03
C VAL A 443 -3.47 -1.06 -26.58
N ASN A 444 -3.16 -0.11 -25.71
CA ASN A 444 -2.74 1.23 -26.11
C ASN A 444 -1.22 1.25 -26.27
N TYR A 445 -0.74 1.76 -27.41
CA TYR A 445 0.67 1.75 -27.77
C TYR A 445 1.29 3.14 -27.70
N ASN A 446 2.55 3.19 -27.31
CA ASN A 446 3.42 4.35 -27.52
C ASN A 446 3.57 4.64 -29.02
N ARG A 447 4.04 5.83 -29.37
CA ARG A 447 4.26 6.22 -30.77
C ARG A 447 5.35 5.41 -31.49
N ASP A 448 6.21 4.74 -30.73
CA ASP A 448 7.24 3.83 -31.23
C ASP A 448 6.74 2.40 -31.43
N GLY A 449 5.49 2.12 -31.07
CA GLY A 449 4.86 0.81 -31.22
C GLY A 449 5.05 -0.13 -30.03
N THR A 450 5.62 0.32 -28.93
CA THR A 450 5.70 -0.47 -27.68
C THR A 450 4.37 -0.40 -26.91
N PRO A 451 3.91 -1.46 -26.22
CA PRO A 451 2.71 -1.43 -25.42
C PRO A 451 2.83 -0.44 -24.24
N GLU A 452 1.98 0.57 -24.19
CA GLU A 452 1.99 1.55 -23.10
C GLU A 452 1.02 1.19 -22.00
N GLN A 453 -0.25 0.85 -22.32
CA GLN A 453 -1.27 0.68 -21.29
C GLN A 453 -2.31 -0.37 -21.66
N MET A 454 -2.77 -1.11 -20.65
CA MET A 454 -3.94 -1.98 -20.69
C MET A 454 -4.78 -1.81 -19.42
N ALA A 455 -6.11 -2.02 -19.53
CA ALA A 455 -7.01 -2.09 -18.38
C ALA A 455 -7.26 -3.53 -17.95
N VAL A 456 -7.55 -3.74 -16.66
CA VAL A 456 -8.03 -5.01 -16.09
C VAL A 456 -9.17 -4.75 -15.11
N SER A 457 -10.17 -5.64 -15.09
CA SER A 457 -11.36 -5.52 -14.26
C SER A 457 -11.74 -6.86 -13.62
N VAL A 458 -12.30 -6.85 -12.42
CA VAL A 458 -12.76 -8.09 -11.77
C VAL A 458 -14.03 -8.64 -12.40
N SER A 459 -14.82 -7.76 -13.00
CA SER A 459 -16.00 -8.07 -13.84
C SER A 459 -16.26 -6.88 -14.73
N HIS A 460 -17.14 -7.03 -15.73
CA HIS A 460 -17.43 -5.97 -16.67
C HIS A 460 -18.92 -5.89 -17.00
N ASN A 461 -19.49 -4.68 -16.97
CA ASN A 461 -20.86 -4.41 -17.41
C ASN A 461 -21.01 -4.54 -18.93
N TRP A 462 -20.67 -5.70 -19.45
CA TRP A 462 -20.63 -6.10 -20.85
C TRP A 462 -21.31 -7.42 -21.05
N CYS A 463 -21.98 -7.60 -22.14
CA CYS A 463 -22.53 -8.87 -22.56
C CYS A 463 -22.30 -9.08 -24.05
N LYS A 464 -22.46 -10.31 -24.53
CA LYS A 464 -22.22 -10.65 -25.94
C LYS A 464 -23.30 -10.15 -26.88
N GLU A 465 -24.52 -10.02 -26.38
CA GLU A 465 -25.69 -9.68 -27.19
C GLU A 465 -25.71 -8.21 -27.58
N THR A 466 -25.44 -7.33 -26.60
CA THR A 466 -25.58 -5.88 -26.79
C THR A 466 -24.29 -5.12 -26.49
N HIS A 467 -23.22 -5.85 -26.10
CA HIS A 467 -21.97 -5.31 -25.62
C HIS A 467 -22.16 -4.53 -24.31
N LEU A 468 -21.95 -3.22 -24.26
CA LEU A 468 -22.17 -2.45 -23.05
C LEU A 468 -23.61 -2.59 -22.55
N THR A 469 -23.77 -2.84 -21.24
CA THR A 469 -25.06 -3.13 -20.62
C THR A 469 -25.05 -2.70 -19.14
N ALA A 470 -26.18 -2.86 -18.44
CA ALA A 470 -26.20 -2.78 -16.97
C ALA A 470 -25.81 -4.13 -16.36
N PHE A 471 -25.19 -4.14 -15.19
CA PHE A 471 -24.87 -5.37 -14.46
C PHE A 471 -26.12 -6.15 -14.06
N SER A 472 -27.27 -5.49 -13.87
CA SER A 472 -28.55 -6.14 -13.60
C SER A 472 -29.19 -6.82 -14.79
N ASN A 473 -28.58 -6.75 -16.01
CA ASN A 473 -29.11 -7.44 -17.18
C ASN A 473 -29.19 -8.94 -16.95
N GLN A 474 -30.33 -9.54 -17.29
CA GLN A 474 -30.59 -10.96 -17.02
C GLN A 474 -30.23 -11.87 -18.22
N VAL A 475 -29.38 -11.42 -19.14
CA VAL A 475 -28.83 -12.28 -20.20
C VAL A 475 -27.71 -13.17 -19.65
N ASP A 476 -27.54 -14.33 -20.31
CA ASP A 476 -26.62 -15.38 -19.87
C ASP A 476 -25.15 -15.09 -20.20
N THR A 477 -24.81 -13.89 -20.69
CA THR A 477 -23.46 -13.59 -21.20
C THR A 477 -22.84 -12.35 -20.60
N VAL A 478 -23.36 -11.86 -19.45
CA VAL A 478 -22.74 -10.77 -18.68
C VAL A 478 -21.41 -11.22 -18.12
N PHE A 479 -20.38 -10.41 -18.32
CA PHE A 479 -19.01 -10.72 -17.86
C PHE A 479 -18.84 -10.50 -16.36
N SER A 480 -19.46 -11.38 -15.58
CA SER A 480 -19.36 -11.44 -14.12
C SER A 480 -18.01 -11.98 -13.67
N ARG A 481 -17.74 -11.94 -12.36
CA ARG A 481 -16.47 -12.38 -11.74
C ARG A 481 -16.14 -13.84 -12.04
N ASP A 482 -17.16 -14.70 -12.21
CA ASP A 482 -17.04 -16.14 -12.52
C ASP A 482 -17.03 -16.46 -14.01
N TYR A 483 -17.13 -15.46 -14.90
CA TYR A 483 -17.11 -15.66 -16.34
C TYR A 483 -15.69 -15.95 -16.84
N MET A 484 -15.52 -17.01 -17.61
CA MET A 484 -14.27 -17.42 -18.26
C MET A 484 -14.29 -16.98 -19.74
N PRO A 485 -13.72 -15.84 -20.08
CA PRO A 485 -13.87 -15.26 -21.42
C PRO A 485 -13.15 -16.05 -22.51
N VAL A 486 -12.06 -16.75 -22.18
CA VAL A 486 -11.30 -17.60 -23.09
C VAL A 486 -12.12 -18.84 -23.51
N GLU A 487 -12.74 -19.51 -22.54
CA GLU A 487 -13.57 -20.70 -22.72
C GLU A 487 -15.00 -20.34 -23.15
N ASN A 488 -15.37 -19.08 -22.99
CA ASN A 488 -16.70 -18.57 -23.32
C ASN A 488 -17.84 -19.27 -22.53
N CYS A 489 -17.65 -19.44 -21.23
CA CYS A 489 -18.63 -20.05 -20.33
C CYS A 489 -18.41 -19.54 -18.89
N TYR A 490 -19.33 -19.87 -18.00
CA TYR A 490 -19.17 -19.62 -16.57
C TYR A 490 -18.39 -20.76 -15.91
N ASP A 491 -17.60 -20.41 -14.89
CA ASP A 491 -16.98 -21.36 -13.98
C ASP A 491 -18.08 -22.13 -13.21
N THR A 492 -18.01 -23.45 -13.21
CA THR A 492 -19.01 -24.32 -12.61
C THR A 492 -18.67 -24.82 -11.21
N ARG A 493 -17.57 -24.34 -10.64
CA ARG A 493 -17.18 -24.65 -9.26
C ARG A 493 -18.22 -24.07 -8.28
N GLU A 494 -18.39 -24.75 -7.17
CA GLU A 494 -19.10 -24.15 -6.04
C GLU A 494 -18.39 -22.84 -5.63
N ASN A 495 -19.18 -21.79 -5.38
CA ASN A 495 -18.64 -20.46 -5.05
C ASN A 495 -17.68 -19.87 -6.09
N ALA A 496 -17.90 -20.12 -7.38
CA ALA A 496 -17.07 -19.70 -8.51
C ALA A 496 -16.71 -18.20 -8.47
N LYS A 497 -17.64 -17.36 -7.98
CA LYS A 497 -17.46 -15.91 -7.81
C LYS A 497 -16.25 -15.52 -6.96
N PHE A 498 -15.77 -16.38 -6.06
CA PHE A 498 -14.62 -16.08 -5.19
C PHE A 498 -13.27 -16.27 -5.89
N TYR A 499 -13.24 -17.04 -6.96
CA TYR A 499 -11.97 -17.40 -7.62
C TYR A 499 -11.50 -16.40 -8.68
N GLY A 500 -12.38 -15.49 -9.13
CA GLY A 500 -12.03 -14.40 -10.04
C GLY A 500 -11.52 -14.86 -11.40
N ALA A 501 -12.29 -15.73 -12.07
CA ALA A 501 -11.90 -16.27 -13.37
C ALA A 501 -11.75 -15.18 -14.44
N TYR A 502 -12.65 -14.21 -14.46
CA TYR A 502 -12.59 -13.08 -15.39
C TYR A 502 -11.34 -12.22 -15.14
N PHE A 503 -11.09 -11.83 -13.89
CA PHE A 503 -9.93 -11.02 -13.50
C PHE A 503 -8.61 -11.73 -13.83
N ALA A 504 -8.54 -13.05 -13.59
CA ALA A 504 -7.39 -13.86 -13.96
C ALA A 504 -7.12 -13.82 -15.47
N ALA A 505 -8.15 -14.02 -16.31
CA ALA A 505 -7.98 -14.04 -17.77
C ALA A 505 -7.46 -12.69 -18.30
N GLU A 506 -7.94 -11.58 -17.76
CA GLU A 506 -7.46 -10.25 -18.15
C GLU A 506 -6.01 -10.00 -17.72
N TRP A 507 -5.61 -10.41 -16.51
CA TRP A 507 -4.23 -10.30 -16.06
C TRP A 507 -3.26 -11.22 -16.81
N GLU A 508 -3.65 -12.46 -17.13
CA GLU A 508 -2.80 -13.36 -17.93
C GLU A 508 -2.49 -12.73 -19.30
N ARG A 509 -3.49 -12.08 -19.93
CA ARG A 509 -3.26 -11.34 -21.17
C ARG A 509 -2.33 -10.14 -20.96
N VAL A 510 -2.45 -9.41 -19.85
CA VAL A 510 -1.51 -8.33 -19.50
C VAL A 510 -0.09 -8.85 -19.37
N LEU A 511 0.11 -9.98 -18.67
CA LEU A 511 1.44 -10.58 -18.51
C LEU A 511 2.03 -11.06 -19.85
N GLU A 512 1.20 -11.50 -20.80
CA GLU A 512 1.64 -11.87 -22.16
C GLU A 512 2.07 -10.64 -22.98
N ILE A 513 1.29 -9.55 -22.95
CA ILE A 513 1.55 -8.31 -23.73
C ILE A 513 2.64 -7.46 -23.09
N ASP A 514 2.72 -7.45 -21.77
CA ASP A 514 3.73 -6.78 -20.96
C ASP A 514 3.79 -5.24 -21.14
N PRO A 515 2.68 -4.49 -20.95
CA PRO A 515 2.65 -3.04 -21.10
C PRO A 515 3.49 -2.31 -20.04
N GLU A 516 3.77 -1.01 -20.22
CA GLU A 516 4.40 -0.18 -19.19
C GLU A 516 3.45 0.07 -18.00
N PHE A 517 2.15 0.22 -18.27
CA PHE A 517 1.14 0.62 -17.29
C PHE A 517 -0.09 -0.30 -17.33
N VAL A 518 -0.55 -0.73 -16.16
CA VAL A 518 -1.82 -1.44 -15.99
C VAL A 518 -2.79 -0.60 -15.19
N PHE A 519 -4.00 -0.42 -15.70
CA PHE A 519 -5.09 0.29 -15.03
C PHE A 519 -6.11 -0.72 -14.50
N ILE A 520 -6.24 -0.83 -13.17
CA ILE A 520 -7.22 -1.70 -12.53
C ILE A 520 -8.53 -0.92 -12.34
N THR A 521 -9.62 -1.47 -12.83
CA THR A 521 -10.94 -0.85 -12.74
C THR A 521 -11.67 -1.33 -11.49
N GLY A 522 -11.87 -0.39 -10.53
CA GLY A 522 -12.68 -0.54 -9.33
C GLY A 522 -11.93 -0.92 -8.07
N TRP A 523 -11.70 0.08 -7.21
CA TRP A 523 -11.33 -0.15 -5.83
C TRP A 523 -12.56 -0.18 -4.93
N ASN A 524 -13.34 0.92 -4.91
CA ASN A 524 -14.35 1.19 -3.89
C ASN A 524 -15.59 1.92 -4.43
N GLU A 525 -15.99 1.69 -5.67
CA GLU A 525 -17.26 2.20 -6.21
C GLU A 525 -18.43 1.35 -5.74
N TRP A 526 -18.63 1.28 -4.42
CA TRP A 526 -19.64 0.44 -3.77
C TRP A 526 -21.07 0.71 -4.19
N THR A 527 -21.33 1.89 -4.77
CA THR A 527 -22.67 2.42 -5.01
C THR A 527 -23.06 2.44 -6.48
N ALA A 528 -24.31 2.21 -6.75
CA ALA A 528 -24.90 2.37 -8.08
C ALA A 528 -26.20 3.15 -8.02
N GLY A 529 -26.47 3.91 -9.08
CA GLY A 529 -27.80 4.45 -9.38
C GLY A 529 -28.74 3.35 -9.87
N ARG A 530 -30.03 3.46 -9.54
CA ARG A 530 -31.06 2.57 -10.04
C ARG A 530 -31.96 3.32 -11.01
N TYR A 531 -32.07 2.81 -12.25
CA TYR A 531 -32.80 3.45 -13.35
C TYR A 531 -33.99 2.59 -13.81
N GLU A 532 -35.09 3.25 -14.23
CA GLU A 532 -36.27 2.57 -14.76
C GLU A 532 -35.93 1.77 -16.02
N ASP A 533 -35.18 2.37 -16.93
CA ASP A 533 -34.64 1.75 -18.13
C ASP A 533 -33.27 2.37 -18.45
N PHE A 534 -32.29 1.54 -18.81
CA PHE A 534 -30.99 1.98 -19.31
C PHE A 534 -30.51 1.00 -20.37
N TRP A 535 -30.30 1.49 -21.59
CA TRP A 535 -29.92 0.68 -22.76
C TRP A 535 -30.80 -0.55 -22.99
N GLY A 536 -32.12 -0.42 -22.72
CA GLY A 536 -33.08 -1.49 -22.88
C GLY A 536 -33.09 -2.53 -21.74
N VAL A 537 -32.39 -2.25 -20.66
CA VAL A 537 -32.42 -3.04 -19.43
C VAL A 537 -33.35 -2.35 -18.45
N SER A 538 -34.45 -3.00 -18.11
CA SER A 538 -35.40 -2.51 -17.11
C SER A 538 -34.88 -2.74 -15.71
N ASN A 539 -35.15 -1.81 -14.79
CA ASN A 539 -34.62 -1.80 -13.44
C ASN A 539 -33.09 -1.93 -13.43
N ALA A 540 -32.46 -1.02 -14.17
CA ALA A 540 -31.03 -1.09 -14.45
C ALA A 540 -30.18 -0.58 -13.27
N PHE A 541 -29.23 -1.40 -12.86
CA PHE A 541 -28.08 -1.06 -12.03
C PHE A 541 -26.85 -1.14 -12.95
N ILE A 542 -26.21 0.00 -13.22
CA ILE A 542 -25.24 0.09 -14.31
C ILE A 542 -23.86 -0.38 -13.85
N ASP A 543 -23.35 0.23 -12.80
CA ASP A 543 -21.95 0.12 -12.38
C ASP A 543 -21.71 -1.01 -11.39
N ASN A 544 -22.69 -1.36 -10.57
CA ASN A 544 -22.67 -2.45 -9.60
C ASN A 544 -24.05 -3.03 -9.41
N PHE A 545 -24.17 -4.30 -9.06
CA PHE A 545 -25.44 -4.95 -8.80
C PHE A 545 -25.37 -5.98 -7.67
N THR A 546 -24.57 -7.02 -7.82
CA THR A 546 -24.39 -8.09 -6.82
C THR A 546 -22.90 -8.32 -6.59
N ASP A 547 -22.57 -9.12 -5.60
CA ASP A 547 -21.19 -9.56 -5.33
C ASP A 547 -20.50 -10.21 -6.54
N ASN A 548 -21.21 -10.96 -7.38
CA ASN A 548 -20.68 -11.52 -8.63
C ASN A 548 -20.65 -10.53 -9.80
N ARG A 549 -21.37 -9.41 -9.69
CA ARG A 549 -21.54 -8.40 -10.74
C ARG A 549 -21.27 -6.99 -10.20
N SER A 550 -20.03 -6.78 -9.80
CA SER A 550 -19.48 -5.52 -9.27
C SER A 550 -17.99 -5.45 -9.60
N ARG A 551 -17.43 -4.24 -9.65
CA ARG A 551 -16.04 -4.02 -10.07
C ARG A 551 -15.05 -3.83 -8.92
N ASP A 552 -15.50 -3.83 -7.67
CA ASP A 552 -14.69 -3.41 -6.53
C ASP A 552 -13.82 -4.52 -5.96
N ILE A 553 -12.65 -4.11 -5.47
CA ILE A 553 -11.60 -4.98 -4.91
C ILE A 553 -11.41 -4.74 -3.41
N GLU A 554 -11.83 -3.59 -2.90
CA GLU A 554 -11.77 -3.27 -1.46
C GLU A 554 -12.45 -4.39 -0.65
N PRO A 555 -11.87 -4.83 0.48
CA PRO A 555 -12.46 -5.91 1.26
C PRO A 555 -13.90 -5.66 1.69
N SER A 556 -14.73 -6.71 1.64
CA SER A 556 -16.15 -6.70 2.01
C SER A 556 -16.36 -7.33 3.39
N ALA A 557 -17.33 -6.81 4.14
CA ALA A 557 -17.86 -7.46 5.34
C ALA A 557 -18.70 -8.71 5.01
N GLY A 558 -19.17 -8.83 3.76
CA GLY A 558 -19.95 -9.98 3.27
C GLY A 558 -19.08 -11.16 2.83
N GLU A 559 -19.65 -12.02 1.98
CA GLU A 559 -19.01 -13.27 1.56
C GLU A 559 -17.74 -13.09 0.72
N MET A 560 -17.60 -11.96 0.03
CA MET A 560 -16.43 -11.67 -0.83
C MET A 560 -15.16 -11.43 -0.04
N LYS A 561 -15.26 -10.97 1.23
CA LYS A 561 -14.12 -10.74 2.11
C LYS A 561 -12.97 -9.99 1.41
N ASP A 562 -11.77 -10.53 1.46
CA ASP A 562 -10.52 -9.98 0.91
C ASP A 562 -9.93 -10.79 -0.26
N TYR A 563 -10.70 -11.69 -0.85
CA TYR A 563 -10.20 -12.62 -1.89
C TYR A 563 -9.65 -11.92 -3.13
N TYR A 564 -10.30 -10.86 -3.57
CA TYR A 564 -9.86 -10.09 -4.74
C TYR A 564 -8.68 -9.19 -4.46
N TYR A 565 -8.57 -8.68 -3.23
CA TYR A 565 -7.41 -7.92 -2.81
C TYR A 565 -6.13 -8.77 -2.94
N TYR A 566 -6.09 -9.97 -2.39
CA TYR A 566 -4.90 -10.83 -2.49
C TYR A 566 -4.68 -11.42 -3.88
N GLN A 567 -5.72 -11.61 -4.66
CA GLN A 567 -5.57 -11.95 -6.08
C GLN A 567 -4.90 -10.80 -6.84
N MET A 568 -5.31 -9.56 -6.61
CA MET A 568 -4.66 -8.35 -7.15
C MET A 568 -3.19 -8.27 -6.74
N VAL A 569 -2.88 -8.44 -5.46
CA VAL A 569 -1.50 -8.45 -4.93
C VAL A 569 -0.63 -9.48 -5.67
N SER A 570 -1.15 -10.69 -5.86
CA SER A 570 -0.44 -11.76 -6.58
C SER A 570 -0.08 -11.35 -8.01
N TYR A 571 -1.03 -10.77 -8.75
CA TYR A 571 -0.79 -10.33 -10.12
C TYR A 571 0.12 -9.10 -10.20
N ILE A 572 0.02 -8.16 -9.28
CA ILE A 572 0.95 -7.02 -9.20
C ILE A 572 2.38 -7.51 -8.98
N ARG A 573 2.60 -8.47 -8.08
CA ARG A 573 3.93 -9.05 -7.85
C ARG A 573 4.47 -9.76 -9.11
N LYS A 574 3.65 -10.50 -9.82
CA LYS A 574 4.04 -11.13 -11.11
C LYS A 574 4.41 -10.08 -12.17
N PHE A 575 3.66 -8.99 -12.23
CA PHE A 575 3.85 -7.93 -13.22
C PHE A 575 5.06 -7.03 -12.90
N LYS A 576 5.21 -6.59 -11.66
CA LYS A 576 6.27 -5.68 -11.23
C LYS A 576 7.54 -6.40 -10.76
N GLY A 577 7.45 -7.70 -10.45
CA GLY A 577 8.49 -8.41 -9.69
C GLY A 577 8.53 -7.98 -8.22
N THR A 578 9.41 -8.59 -7.45
CA THR A 578 9.54 -8.41 -5.99
C THR A 578 11.00 -8.30 -5.57
N ASP A 579 11.24 -7.72 -4.39
CA ASP A 579 12.52 -7.84 -3.70
C ASP A 579 12.74 -9.28 -3.22
N ALA A 580 13.99 -9.67 -3.04
CA ALA A 580 14.34 -10.96 -2.46
C ALA A 580 14.10 -10.96 -0.95
N VAL A 581 13.47 -12.01 -0.41
CA VAL A 581 13.54 -12.29 1.03
C VAL A 581 14.96 -12.72 1.37
N THR A 582 15.57 -12.03 2.32
CA THR A 582 16.95 -12.29 2.73
C THR A 582 17.04 -13.17 3.99
N ALA A 583 18.04 -14.01 4.03
CA ALA A 583 18.26 -14.92 5.15
C ALA A 583 19.19 -14.30 6.21
N GLN A 584 18.87 -14.51 7.48
CA GLN A 584 19.78 -14.25 8.59
C GLN A 584 20.69 -15.45 8.77
N THR A 585 21.97 -15.28 8.47
CA THR A 585 22.98 -16.33 8.62
C THR A 585 23.70 -16.29 9.97
N ASP A 586 23.66 -15.14 10.64
CA ASP A 586 24.31 -14.95 11.93
C ASP A 586 23.48 -15.54 13.07
N ILE A 587 24.10 -16.36 13.88
CA ILE A 587 23.53 -16.95 15.09
C ILE A 587 23.71 -15.93 16.22
N ILE A 588 22.60 -15.43 16.76
CA ILE A 588 22.57 -14.37 17.79
C ILE A 588 21.76 -14.86 18.98
N SER A 589 22.41 -15.01 20.13
CA SER A 589 21.73 -15.33 21.38
C SER A 589 21.25 -14.07 22.08
N ILE A 590 20.03 -14.09 22.59
CA ILE A 590 19.42 -13.01 23.36
C ILE A 590 19.23 -13.46 24.81
N ASP A 591 19.81 -12.72 25.74
CA ASP A 591 19.56 -12.86 27.18
C ASP A 591 18.45 -11.88 27.58
N LEU A 592 17.27 -12.40 27.93
CA LEU A 592 16.10 -11.59 28.27
C LEU A 592 16.29 -10.70 29.51
N ASP A 593 17.25 -11.03 30.37
CA ASP A 593 17.53 -10.30 31.63
C ASP A 593 18.72 -9.32 31.47
N SER A 594 19.33 -9.21 30.27
CA SER A 594 20.42 -8.30 30.00
C SER A 594 19.99 -6.84 30.12
N ALA A 595 20.83 -6.03 30.72
CA ALA A 595 20.67 -4.57 30.72
C ALA A 595 21.18 -3.92 29.43
N GLU A 596 21.93 -4.66 28.59
CA GLU A 596 22.42 -4.16 27.29
C GLU A 596 21.42 -4.45 26.17
N ASP A 597 21.25 -3.52 25.27
CA ASP A 597 20.41 -3.71 24.09
C ASP A 597 21.10 -4.60 23.04
N GLN A 598 20.80 -5.89 23.10
CA GLN A 598 21.39 -6.89 22.22
C GLN A 598 20.74 -6.90 20.82
N TRP A 599 19.54 -6.29 20.65
CA TRP A 599 18.83 -6.24 19.41
C TRP A 599 19.47 -5.33 18.36
N THR A 600 20.39 -4.47 18.77
CA THR A 600 21.25 -3.70 17.86
C THR A 600 22.13 -4.59 16.99
N ASN A 601 22.39 -5.84 17.40
CA ASN A 601 23.16 -6.81 16.62
C ASN A 601 22.30 -7.60 15.63
N VAL A 602 20.99 -7.51 15.72
CA VAL A 602 20.05 -8.16 14.79
C VAL A 602 19.74 -7.23 13.64
N SER A 603 20.28 -7.53 12.45
CA SER A 603 20.20 -6.66 11.28
C SER A 603 18.83 -6.70 10.57
N HIS A 604 18.13 -7.85 10.59
CA HIS A 604 16.82 -7.96 9.97
C HIS A 604 15.75 -7.24 10.79
N ALA A 605 15.08 -6.28 10.18
CA ALA A 605 14.00 -5.50 10.75
C ALA A 605 12.71 -5.66 9.91
N PHE A 606 11.60 -5.86 10.61
CA PHE A 606 10.27 -5.96 10.05
C PHE A 606 9.49 -4.74 10.52
N GLU A 607 9.41 -3.71 9.69
CA GLU A 607 8.69 -2.49 10.01
C GLU A 607 7.18 -2.66 9.84
N SER A 608 6.41 -2.00 10.71
CA SER A 608 4.99 -1.74 10.54
C SER A 608 4.74 -0.24 10.53
N TYR A 609 3.50 0.15 10.25
CA TYR A 609 3.12 1.56 10.20
C TYR A 609 2.95 2.12 11.61
N ALA A 610 3.35 3.36 11.83
CA ALA A 610 3.16 4.03 13.09
C ALA A 610 1.98 5.02 13.01
N GLY A 611 1.29 5.23 14.13
CA GLY A 611 0.21 6.20 14.24
C GLY A 611 -1.07 5.78 13.50
N ASP A 612 -1.30 4.49 13.34
CA ASP A 612 -2.50 3.93 12.71
C ASP A 612 -3.53 3.39 13.73
N THR A 613 -3.23 3.45 15.01
CA THR A 613 -4.08 2.98 16.13
C THR A 613 -4.99 4.06 16.73
N PHE A 614 -5.25 5.15 16.01
CA PHE A 614 -6.11 6.23 16.51
C PHE A 614 -7.60 5.86 16.48
N ASP A 615 -8.37 6.45 17.40
CA ASP A 615 -9.80 6.19 17.57
C ASP A 615 -10.59 6.62 16.34
N ARG A 616 -11.62 5.84 16.02
CA ARG A 616 -12.60 6.16 14.99
C ARG A 616 -13.86 6.72 15.63
N ALA A 617 -14.32 7.86 15.16
CA ALA A 617 -15.61 8.44 15.49
C ALA A 617 -16.19 9.17 14.28
N CYS A 618 -16.94 8.47 13.45
CA CYS A 618 -17.45 9.03 12.21
C CYS A 618 -18.90 8.64 11.93
N ARG A 619 -19.59 9.54 11.24
CA ARG A 619 -20.95 9.31 10.75
C ARG A 619 -20.89 8.89 9.28
N GLY A 620 -21.39 7.69 8.98
CA GLY A 620 -21.52 7.15 7.64
C GLY A 620 -22.77 7.62 6.88
N TYR A 621 -23.23 6.79 5.96
CA TYR A 621 -24.45 7.02 5.19
C TYR A 621 -25.72 6.92 6.04
N LYS A 622 -26.80 7.53 5.54
CA LYS A 622 -28.13 7.35 6.10
C LYS A 622 -28.76 6.10 5.51
N ASN A 623 -29.25 5.21 6.36
CA ASN A 623 -30.04 4.05 5.92
C ASN A 623 -31.43 4.51 5.46
N ALA A 624 -31.87 4.12 4.27
CA ALA A 624 -33.14 4.56 3.69
C ALA A 624 -34.36 3.90 4.38
N GLU A 625 -34.20 2.68 4.92
CA GLU A 625 -35.28 1.96 5.60
C GLU A 625 -35.55 2.51 7.01
N THR A 626 -34.49 2.75 7.78
CA THR A 626 -34.64 3.23 9.18
C THR A 626 -34.70 4.74 9.27
N GLY A 627 -34.17 5.46 8.30
CA GLY A 627 -34.02 6.91 8.32
C GLY A 627 -32.94 7.40 9.27
N GLU A 628 -32.10 6.51 9.84
CA GLU A 628 -31.01 6.83 10.74
C GLU A 628 -29.66 6.79 10.02
N TYR A 629 -28.69 7.56 10.54
CA TYR A 629 -27.32 7.50 10.04
C TYR A 629 -26.57 6.34 10.69
N MET A 630 -25.74 5.66 9.90
CA MET A 630 -24.73 4.75 10.43
C MET A 630 -23.72 5.55 11.26
N ILE A 631 -23.37 5.02 12.42
CA ILE A 631 -22.37 5.62 13.33
C ILE A 631 -21.28 4.59 13.53
N TYR A 632 -20.03 5.01 13.31
CA TYR A 632 -18.86 4.16 13.48
C TYR A 632 -17.99 4.74 14.59
N GLU A 633 -17.78 3.92 15.62
CA GLU A 633 -16.93 4.23 16.77
C GLU A 633 -16.00 3.02 17.00
N ASP A 634 -14.71 3.27 17.13
CA ASP A 634 -13.71 2.27 17.50
C ASP A 634 -12.66 2.93 18.40
N GLU A 635 -12.48 2.38 19.60
CA GLU A 635 -11.48 2.79 20.60
C GLU A 635 -10.56 1.59 20.95
N THR A 636 -10.43 0.62 20.02
CA THR A 636 -9.68 -0.62 20.27
C THR A 636 -8.19 -0.48 19.97
N GLY A 637 -7.78 0.56 19.25
CA GLY A 637 -6.39 0.84 18.92
C GLY A 637 -5.55 1.07 20.18
N ARG A 638 -4.50 0.26 20.35
CA ARG A 638 -3.49 0.43 21.42
C ARG A 638 -2.25 -0.36 21.04
N ASN A 639 -1.13 -0.14 21.74
CA ASN A 639 0.14 -0.82 21.51
C ASN A 639 0.57 -0.76 20.03
N ASP A 640 0.54 0.44 19.45
CA ASP A 640 0.92 0.74 18.06
C ASP A 640 2.27 0.07 17.72
N ILE A 641 2.25 -1.09 17.04
CA ILE A 641 3.40 -1.97 16.77
C ILE A 641 4.15 -1.42 15.57
N VAL A 642 5.34 -0.91 15.78
CA VAL A 642 6.12 -0.22 14.75
C VAL A 642 7.30 -1.03 14.21
N LEU A 643 7.76 -2.04 14.96
CA LEU A 643 8.95 -2.82 14.61
C LEU A 643 8.85 -4.21 15.18
N ALA A 644 9.28 -5.20 14.40
CA ALA A 644 9.57 -6.54 14.91
C ALA A 644 10.97 -7.01 14.48
N LYS A 645 11.61 -7.84 15.29
CA LYS A 645 12.86 -8.55 14.97
C LYS A 645 12.80 -9.99 15.44
N VAL A 646 13.59 -10.84 14.82
CA VAL A 646 13.76 -12.25 15.22
C VAL A 646 15.24 -12.57 15.32
N ALA A 647 15.65 -13.18 16.42
CA ALA A 647 16.98 -13.72 16.62
C ALA A 647 16.89 -15.23 16.88
N TYR A 648 17.95 -15.97 16.56
CA TYR A 648 18.02 -17.38 16.87
C TYR A 648 19.43 -17.82 17.28
N ASP A 649 19.47 -18.81 18.16
CA ASP A 649 20.71 -19.49 18.52
C ASP A 649 20.55 -21.03 18.44
N GLU A 650 21.40 -21.81 19.08
CA GLU A 650 21.34 -23.27 19.07
C GLU A 650 20.12 -23.83 19.82
N GLU A 651 19.58 -23.10 20.81
CA GLU A 651 18.52 -23.57 21.71
C GLU A 651 17.19 -22.84 21.49
N TYR A 652 17.23 -21.55 21.12
CA TYR A 652 16.06 -20.67 21.11
C TYR A 652 15.82 -19.94 19.77
N VAL A 653 14.56 -19.59 19.54
CA VAL A 653 14.14 -18.50 18.66
C VAL A 653 13.54 -17.44 19.55
N THR A 654 14.03 -16.21 19.45
CA THR A 654 13.54 -15.08 20.24
C THR A 654 12.90 -14.05 19.32
N PHE A 655 11.64 -13.74 19.58
CA PHE A 655 10.88 -12.71 18.86
C PHE A 655 10.82 -11.45 19.69
N MET A 656 10.88 -10.31 19.03
CA MET A 656 10.78 -8.99 19.64
C MET A 656 9.78 -8.14 18.84
N ALA A 657 8.95 -7.37 19.55
CA ALA A 657 8.18 -6.28 18.98
C ALA A 657 8.40 -5.00 19.79
N GLU A 658 8.42 -3.87 19.10
CA GLU A 658 8.39 -2.53 19.67
C GLU A 658 7.12 -1.81 19.28
N THR A 659 6.56 -1.07 20.21
CA THR A 659 5.40 -0.20 20.04
C THR A 659 5.82 1.26 20.04
N ALA A 660 5.02 2.13 19.44
CA ALA A 660 5.30 3.57 19.40
C ALA A 660 5.36 4.20 20.80
N GLU A 661 4.50 3.73 21.71
CA GLU A 661 4.42 4.17 23.10
C GLU A 661 4.68 2.99 24.06
N ALA A 662 4.66 3.23 25.37
CA ALA A 662 4.89 2.17 26.35
C ALA A 662 3.80 1.09 26.26
N ILE A 663 4.21 -0.18 26.23
CA ILE A 663 3.31 -1.33 26.17
C ILE A 663 2.38 -1.35 27.39
N THR A 664 1.11 -1.67 27.17
CA THR A 664 0.10 -1.82 28.22
C THR A 664 0.32 -3.07 29.07
N SER A 665 -0.52 -3.28 30.09
CA SER A 665 -0.37 -4.40 31.02
C SER A 665 -0.65 -5.75 30.35
N TYR A 666 0.15 -6.78 30.66
CA TYR A 666 -0.10 -8.16 30.24
C TYR A 666 -1.45 -8.73 30.71
N THR A 667 -2.15 -8.05 31.62
CA THR A 667 -3.49 -8.43 32.10
C THR A 667 -4.60 -7.90 31.20
N ASP A 668 -4.28 -7.06 30.23
CA ASP A 668 -5.27 -6.53 29.30
C ASP A 668 -5.75 -7.62 28.32
N PRO A 669 -7.01 -7.56 27.86
CA PRO A 669 -7.56 -8.58 26.98
C PRO A 669 -6.83 -8.63 25.63
N ALA A 670 -6.62 -9.84 25.09
CA ALA A 670 -6.00 -10.09 23.79
C ALA A 670 -4.67 -9.35 23.57
N TRP A 671 -3.84 -9.29 24.63
CA TRP A 671 -2.62 -8.51 24.71
C TRP A 671 -1.48 -9.14 23.90
N MET A 672 -0.86 -8.37 23.01
CA MET A 672 0.38 -8.65 22.27
C MET A 672 0.55 -10.13 21.88
N ARG A 673 -0.36 -10.65 21.04
CA ARG A 673 -0.31 -12.03 20.55
C ARG A 673 0.71 -12.18 19.43
N LEU A 674 1.46 -13.28 19.49
CA LEU A 674 2.39 -13.69 18.44
C LEU A 674 1.87 -14.98 17.78
N PHE A 675 1.58 -14.91 16.49
CA PHE A 675 1.24 -16.07 15.67
C PHE A 675 2.45 -16.53 14.86
N ILE A 676 2.67 -17.84 14.78
CA ILE A 676 3.86 -18.43 14.12
C ILE A 676 3.43 -19.58 13.20
N GLU A 677 3.90 -19.51 11.96
CA GLU A 677 3.83 -20.59 10.97
C GLU A 677 5.24 -21.09 10.69
N VAL A 678 5.49 -22.40 10.85
CA VAL A 678 6.73 -23.05 10.42
C VAL A 678 6.53 -23.49 8.97
N VAL A 679 7.22 -22.82 8.04
CA VAL A 679 7.09 -23.08 6.60
C VAL A 679 8.03 -24.21 6.18
N TYR A 680 9.26 -24.18 6.68
CA TYR A 680 10.31 -25.13 6.32
C TYR A 680 11.15 -25.49 7.55
N ALA A 681 11.37 -26.77 7.77
CA ALA A 681 12.28 -27.28 8.78
C ALA A 681 12.75 -28.70 8.46
N ASN A 682 13.91 -29.09 8.99
CA ASN A 682 14.48 -30.44 8.85
C ASN A 682 14.62 -30.94 7.38
N GLY A 683 14.73 -29.99 6.43
CA GLY A 683 14.87 -30.32 5.00
C GLY A 683 13.55 -30.46 4.24
N GLU A 684 12.41 -30.20 4.86
CA GLU A 684 11.07 -30.37 4.28
C GLU A 684 10.19 -29.15 4.47
N SER A 685 9.27 -28.90 3.54
CA SER A 685 8.18 -27.92 3.68
C SER A 685 7.07 -28.51 4.54
N ILE A 686 6.64 -27.79 5.58
CA ILE A 686 5.72 -28.32 6.61
C ILE A 686 4.54 -27.40 6.92
N SER A 687 4.30 -26.37 6.10
CA SER A 687 3.11 -25.51 6.26
C SER A 687 1.81 -26.31 6.17
N ASN A 688 0.83 -25.99 6.99
CA ASN A 688 -0.45 -26.68 7.07
C ASN A 688 -1.63 -25.69 7.03
N THR A 689 -2.35 -25.69 5.93
CA THR A 689 -3.53 -24.81 5.72
C THR A 689 -4.80 -25.24 6.49
N GLU A 690 -4.80 -26.40 7.17
CA GLU A 690 -5.89 -26.79 8.06
C GLU A 690 -5.87 -26.01 9.39
N ASN A 691 -4.71 -25.45 9.75
CA ASN A 691 -4.58 -24.57 10.91
C ASN A 691 -5.23 -23.21 10.61
N TRP A 692 -5.60 -22.49 11.67
CA TRP A 692 -6.13 -21.14 11.52
C TRP A 692 -5.13 -20.25 10.78
N GLU A 693 -5.50 -19.79 9.58
CA GLU A 693 -4.64 -18.97 8.71
C GLU A 693 -3.22 -19.54 8.48
N SER A 694 -3.11 -20.87 8.51
CA SER A 694 -1.87 -21.65 8.44
C SER A 694 -0.94 -21.51 9.65
N PHE A 695 -1.28 -20.78 10.72
CA PHE A 695 -0.47 -20.65 11.90
C PHE A 695 -0.50 -21.93 12.76
N GLN A 696 0.64 -22.55 12.98
CA GLN A 696 0.76 -23.72 13.86
C GLN A 696 0.82 -23.35 15.34
N TYR A 697 1.28 -22.16 15.68
CA TYR A 697 1.47 -21.74 17.07
C TYR A 697 0.94 -20.35 17.34
N VAL A 698 0.52 -20.13 18.60
CA VAL A 698 0.18 -18.82 19.14
C VAL A 698 0.74 -18.65 20.54
N VAL A 699 1.20 -17.42 20.85
CA VAL A 699 1.64 -17.02 22.21
C VAL A 699 0.74 -15.88 22.69
N ASN A 700 0.54 -15.76 23.99
CA ASN A 700 -0.28 -14.74 24.67
C ASN A 700 -1.79 -14.79 24.34
N ARG A 701 -2.32 -15.87 23.75
CA ARG A 701 -3.77 -16.05 23.65
C ARG A 701 -4.37 -16.27 25.03
N GLN A 702 -3.68 -17.02 25.91
CA GLN A 702 -3.97 -17.06 27.33
C GLN A 702 -3.16 -15.95 28.04
N THR A 703 -3.79 -15.28 29.01
CA THR A 703 -3.14 -14.26 29.82
C THR A 703 -1.86 -14.82 30.45
N PRO A 704 -0.72 -14.12 30.33
CA PRO A 704 0.54 -14.54 30.92
C PRO A 704 0.47 -14.79 32.44
N GLU A 705 1.32 -15.70 32.95
CA GLU A 705 1.48 -15.97 34.38
C GLU A 705 2.52 -15.02 35.00
N GLY A 706 2.09 -13.82 35.35
CA GLY A 706 3.01 -12.76 35.83
C GLY A 706 3.78 -12.15 34.68
N ASP A 707 4.88 -11.49 34.95
CA ASP A 707 5.67 -10.64 34.05
C ASP A 707 6.81 -11.36 33.33
N THR A 708 6.93 -12.67 33.47
CA THR A 708 8.07 -13.43 32.94
C THR A 708 7.73 -14.73 32.20
N ILE A 709 6.54 -15.28 32.40
CA ILE A 709 6.13 -16.57 31.86
C ILE A 709 4.80 -16.45 31.11
N THR A 710 4.77 -17.00 29.91
CA THR A 710 3.55 -17.11 29.11
C THR A 710 3.37 -18.51 28.54
N THR A 711 2.27 -18.74 27.82
CA THR A 711 1.92 -20.05 27.24
C THR A 711 2.11 -20.04 25.73
N LEU A 712 2.83 -21.03 25.21
CA LEU A 712 2.81 -21.41 23.81
C LEU A 712 1.71 -22.44 23.61
N GLU A 713 0.83 -22.21 22.63
CA GLU A 713 -0.21 -23.13 22.21
C GLU A 713 -0.01 -23.56 20.76
N ALA A 714 -0.39 -24.80 20.44
CA ALA A 714 -0.39 -25.34 19.10
C ALA A 714 -1.82 -25.48 18.56
N SER A 715 -2.02 -25.28 17.27
CA SER A 715 -3.29 -25.45 16.59
C SER A 715 -3.67 -26.93 16.46
N ASN A 716 -4.96 -27.24 16.70
CA ASN A 716 -5.58 -28.53 16.39
C ASN A 716 -6.40 -28.49 15.10
N GLY A 717 -6.33 -27.38 14.35
CA GLY A 717 -7.17 -27.07 13.20
C GLY A 717 -8.11 -25.88 13.47
N GLY A 718 -8.24 -24.97 12.50
CA GLY A 718 -8.99 -23.72 12.72
C GLY A 718 -8.55 -22.99 13.98
N TRP A 719 -9.46 -22.32 14.69
CA TRP A 719 -9.19 -21.58 15.94
C TRP A 719 -9.23 -22.47 17.21
N ASP A 720 -8.86 -23.76 17.09
CA ASP A 720 -8.75 -24.67 18.25
C ASP A 720 -7.28 -24.83 18.67
N TRP A 721 -6.97 -24.51 19.92
CA TRP A 721 -5.62 -24.39 20.43
C TRP A 721 -5.38 -25.22 21.70
N THR A 722 -4.26 -25.91 21.76
CA THR A 722 -3.83 -26.71 22.94
C THR A 722 -2.46 -26.26 23.43
N SER A 723 -2.30 -26.09 24.73
CA SER A 723 -1.03 -25.72 25.36
C SER A 723 0.08 -26.74 25.05
N VAL A 724 1.16 -26.27 24.48
CA VAL A 724 2.42 -27.03 24.29
C VAL A 724 3.30 -26.94 25.54
N GLY A 725 3.32 -25.78 26.19
CA GLY A 725 4.12 -25.55 27.39
C GLY A 725 4.29 -24.06 27.70
N LYS A 726 5.12 -23.79 28.68
CA LYS A 726 5.45 -22.42 29.11
C LYS A 726 6.74 -21.95 28.46
N VAL A 727 6.75 -20.69 28.08
CA VAL A 727 7.90 -20.00 27.49
C VAL A 727 8.19 -18.70 28.26
N GLN A 728 9.40 -18.20 28.14
CA GLN A 728 9.81 -16.98 28.83
C GLN A 728 9.47 -15.76 27.97
N TYR A 729 9.10 -14.66 28.64
CA TYR A 729 8.97 -13.36 28.01
C TYR A 729 9.41 -12.24 28.95
N ARG A 730 9.70 -11.08 28.39
CA ARG A 730 9.90 -9.81 29.10
C ARG A 730 9.21 -8.70 28.32
N ALA A 731 8.49 -7.83 29.05
CA ALA A 731 7.96 -6.59 28.51
C ALA A 731 8.44 -5.43 29.39
N SER A 732 9.03 -4.41 28.79
CA SER A 732 9.55 -3.25 29.49
C SER A 732 9.60 -2.03 28.56
N GLY A 733 9.10 -0.89 29.05
CA GLY A 733 8.99 0.29 28.21
C GLY A 733 8.04 0.04 27.04
N ASN A 734 8.55 0.19 25.83
CA ASN A 734 7.83 -0.03 24.60
C ASN A 734 8.19 -1.35 23.89
N ARG A 735 8.86 -2.29 24.56
CA ARG A 735 9.37 -3.53 23.95
C ARG A 735 8.85 -4.78 24.65
N ILE A 736 8.41 -5.76 23.86
CA ILE A 736 8.17 -7.12 24.30
C ILE A 736 9.17 -8.08 23.63
N GLN A 737 9.64 -9.08 24.36
CA GLN A 737 10.52 -10.14 23.90
C GLN A 737 9.94 -11.49 24.33
N ILE A 738 9.84 -12.47 23.43
CA ILE A 738 9.35 -13.81 23.69
C ILE A 738 10.40 -14.81 23.24
N GLN A 739 10.90 -15.64 24.15
CA GLN A 739 11.93 -16.64 23.87
C GLN A 739 11.34 -18.05 23.89
N ILE A 740 11.39 -18.73 22.73
CA ILE A 740 10.78 -20.05 22.51
C ILE A 740 11.87 -21.08 22.22
N PRO A 741 11.96 -22.20 23.02
CA PRO A 741 12.86 -23.29 22.67
C PRO A 741 12.58 -23.83 21.25
N ARG A 742 13.63 -23.97 20.44
CA ARG A 742 13.53 -24.47 19.06
C ARG A 742 12.84 -25.83 18.96
N VAL A 743 13.05 -26.69 20.00
CA VAL A 743 12.40 -28.00 20.07
C VAL A 743 10.88 -27.91 20.17
N MET A 744 10.34 -26.85 20.77
CA MET A 744 8.89 -26.65 20.89
C MET A 744 8.24 -26.21 19.57
N LEU A 745 9.00 -25.55 18.69
CA LEU A 745 8.58 -25.17 17.34
C LEU A 745 8.87 -26.26 16.28
N GLY A 746 9.55 -27.36 16.67
CA GLY A 746 9.96 -28.41 15.72
C GLY A 746 11.12 -28.03 14.79
N VAL A 747 11.88 -26.99 15.13
CA VAL A 747 13.01 -26.46 14.32
C VAL A 747 14.38 -26.70 14.99
N SER A 748 14.52 -27.80 15.71
CA SER A 748 15.69 -28.10 16.56
C SER A 748 17.01 -28.24 15.81
N ASN A 749 16.97 -28.61 14.52
CA ASN A 749 18.17 -28.89 13.75
C ASN A 749 18.18 -28.12 12.43
N GLY A 750 19.35 -27.56 12.08
CA GLY A 750 19.60 -26.95 10.79
C GLY A 750 18.87 -25.62 10.55
N ASP A 751 18.76 -25.30 9.28
CA ASP A 751 18.11 -24.09 8.77
C ASP A 751 16.60 -24.25 8.80
N PHE A 752 15.87 -23.12 8.93
CA PHE A 752 14.41 -23.12 8.95
C PHE A 752 13.83 -21.82 8.41
N ILE A 753 12.55 -21.84 8.05
CA ILE A 753 11.77 -20.68 7.61
C ILE A 753 10.51 -20.58 8.47
N LEU A 754 10.27 -19.39 9.03
CA LEU A 754 9.06 -19.06 9.78
C LEU A 754 8.34 -17.91 9.11
N ASN A 755 7.00 -17.99 9.06
CA ASN A 755 6.17 -16.80 8.92
C ASN A 755 5.64 -16.44 10.31
N PHE A 756 5.51 -15.13 10.59
CA PHE A 756 4.97 -14.69 11.87
C PHE A 756 4.18 -13.39 11.75
N LYS A 757 3.33 -13.13 12.73
CA LYS A 757 2.47 -11.95 12.84
C LYS A 757 2.28 -11.60 14.30
N TRP A 758 2.32 -10.31 14.60
CA TRP A 758 1.89 -9.76 15.87
C TRP A 758 0.48 -9.19 15.78
N SER A 759 -0.28 -9.28 16.85
CA SER A 759 -1.53 -8.53 17.00
C SER A 759 -1.77 -8.11 18.44
N ASP A 760 -2.42 -6.98 18.63
CA ASP A 760 -2.90 -6.53 19.92
C ASP A 760 -4.40 -6.20 19.84
N HIS A 761 -5.11 -6.54 20.89
CA HIS A 761 -6.52 -6.18 21.15
C HIS A 761 -7.54 -6.68 20.10
N MET A 762 -7.30 -7.86 19.51
CA MET A 762 -8.27 -8.56 18.67
C MET A 762 -9.62 -8.71 19.41
N GLN A 763 -10.72 -8.33 18.79
CA GLN A 763 -12.07 -8.34 19.36
C GLN A 763 -12.88 -9.58 18.98
N ALA A 764 -12.74 -10.08 17.76
CA ALA A 764 -13.43 -11.27 17.25
C ALA A 764 -12.47 -12.46 17.18
N GLU A 765 -12.51 -13.30 18.22
CA GLU A 765 -11.65 -14.49 18.35
C GLU A 765 -11.83 -15.46 17.17
N GLY A 766 -10.75 -15.67 16.39
CA GLY A 766 -10.73 -16.58 15.25
C GLY A 766 -11.28 -16.04 13.94
N ASP A 767 -11.65 -14.77 13.88
CA ASP A 767 -11.99 -14.09 12.64
C ASP A 767 -10.82 -13.24 12.16
N ILE A 768 -10.20 -13.63 11.04
CA ILE A 768 -9.08 -12.89 10.46
C ILE A 768 -9.52 -11.50 9.93
N MET A 769 -10.79 -11.33 9.59
CA MET A 769 -11.31 -10.05 9.12
C MET A 769 -11.32 -8.99 10.21
N ASP A 770 -11.28 -9.41 11.49
CA ASP A 770 -11.12 -8.52 12.65
C ASP A 770 -9.85 -7.64 12.55
N PHE A 771 -8.79 -8.15 11.92
CA PHE A 771 -7.53 -7.45 11.72
C PHE A 771 -7.62 -6.25 10.75
N TYR A 772 -8.72 -6.08 10.05
CA TYR A 772 -8.99 -4.89 9.23
C TYR A 772 -9.71 -3.79 10.02
N VAL A 773 -10.29 -4.12 11.19
CA VAL A 773 -11.25 -3.26 11.88
C VAL A 773 -10.76 -2.87 13.28
N HIS A 774 -10.24 -3.82 14.07
CA HIS A 774 -9.96 -3.63 15.49
C HIS A 774 -8.50 -3.84 15.85
N GLY A 775 -8.09 -3.17 16.96
CA GLY A 775 -6.77 -3.32 17.55
C GLY A 775 -5.63 -2.84 16.66
N ASP A 776 -4.49 -3.54 16.79
CA ASP A 776 -3.32 -3.34 15.93
C ASP A 776 -2.74 -4.67 15.46
N VAL A 777 -2.16 -4.69 14.26
CA VAL A 777 -1.56 -5.88 13.65
C VAL A 777 -0.31 -5.55 12.83
N ALA A 778 0.69 -6.37 12.94
CA ALA A 778 1.96 -6.23 12.23
C ALA A 778 2.40 -7.58 11.63
N PRO A 779 2.39 -7.73 10.28
CA PRO A 779 1.89 -6.82 9.26
C PRO A 779 0.35 -6.83 9.14
N GLY A 780 -0.23 -5.88 8.40
CA GLY A 780 -1.68 -5.72 8.24
C GLY A 780 -2.39 -6.91 7.56
N GLY A 781 -3.71 -6.99 7.70
CA GLY A 781 -4.57 -7.99 7.07
C GLY A 781 -4.06 -9.43 7.23
N ARG A 782 -4.00 -10.20 6.12
CA ARG A 782 -3.47 -11.59 6.13
C ARG A 782 -1.96 -11.69 5.88
N TYR A 783 -1.26 -10.59 5.69
CA TYR A 783 0.18 -10.62 5.50
C TYR A 783 0.90 -11.21 6.71
N LYS A 784 2.04 -11.86 6.46
CA LYS A 784 2.93 -12.47 7.45
C LYS A 784 4.37 -12.07 7.15
N TYR A 785 5.11 -11.62 8.14
CA TYR A 785 6.55 -11.47 7.99
C TYR A 785 7.22 -12.83 7.80
N GLN A 786 8.19 -12.92 6.87
CA GLN A 786 8.94 -14.16 6.68
C GLN A 786 10.37 -14.01 7.22
N PHE A 787 10.71 -14.86 8.14
CA PHE A 787 12.06 -14.97 8.71
C PHE A 787 12.74 -16.27 8.25
N ILE A 788 13.97 -16.13 7.76
CA ILE A 788 14.79 -17.24 7.26
C ILE A 788 16.04 -17.36 8.11
N ALA A 789 16.20 -18.49 8.78
CA ALA A 789 17.38 -18.83 9.56
C ALA A 789 18.35 -19.69 8.75
N GLY A 790 19.62 -19.26 8.65
CA GLY A 790 20.65 -19.99 7.93
C GLY A 790 20.51 -19.89 6.39
N ASN A 791 20.66 -21.00 5.70
CA ASN A 791 20.59 -21.07 4.24
C ASN A 791 19.85 -22.36 3.82
N PRO A 792 18.52 -22.41 3.96
CA PRO A 792 17.70 -23.57 3.67
C PRO A 792 17.89 -24.10 2.24
N SER A 793 17.77 -25.41 2.06
CA SER A 793 17.97 -26.00 0.73
C SER A 793 16.92 -25.55 -0.30
N VAL A 794 15.73 -25.20 0.13
CA VAL A 794 14.66 -24.65 -0.74
C VAL A 794 15.12 -23.38 -1.47
N ILE A 795 15.91 -22.52 -0.81
CA ILE A 795 16.47 -21.30 -1.42
C ILE A 795 17.51 -21.63 -2.51
N ARG A 796 18.22 -22.77 -2.36
CA ARG A 796 19.29 -23.16 -3.29
C ARG A 796 18.76 -23.78 -4.57
N ASP A 797 17.60 -24.41 -4.54
CA ASP A 797 17.03 -25.12 -5.70
C ASP A 797 16.33 -24.19 -6.68
N GLU A 798 15.78 -23.04 -6.22
CA GLU A 798 15.18 -22.01 -7.11
C GLU A 798 16.17 -21.39 -8.12
N ASN A 799 17.47 -21.50 -7.87
CA ASN A 799 18.48 -21.08 -8.85
C ASN A 799 18.59 -22.03 -10.08
N LYS A 800 17.77 -23.08 -10.15
CA LYS A 800 17.87 -24.08 -11.24
C LYS A 800 16.72 -24.09 -12.23
N ASP A 801 15.53 -23.69 -11.87
CA ASP A 801 14.36 -23.77 -12.74
C ASP A 801 13.42 -22.56 -12.55
N ASN A 802 13.60 -21.53 -13.40
CA ASN A 802 12.58 -20.49 -13.61
C ASN A 802 11.41 -21.07 -14.45
N GLU A 803 10.76 -22.12 -14.00
CA GLU A 803 9.43 -22.45 -14.48
C GLU A 803 8.41 -21.84 -13.51
N VAL A 804 7.83 -20.73 -13.93
CA VAL A 804 6.64 -20.12 -13.33
C VAL A 804 5.56 -21.21 -13.31
N LEU A 805 5.31 -21.80 -12.12
CA LEU A 805 4.13 -22.62 -11.94
C LEU A 805 2.90 -21.72 -12.13
N PRO A 806 2.04 -22.01 -13.11
CA PRO A 806 0.77 -21.31 -13.22
C PRO A 806 -0.01 -21.53 -11.92
N TRP A 807 -0.81 -20.57 -11.52
CA TRP A 807 -1.81 -20.71 -10.47
C TRP A 807 -2.57 -22.02 -10.70
N VAL A 808 -2.20 -23.08 -9.96
CA VAL A 808 -2.89 -24.35 -10.09
C VAL A 808 -4.29 -24.16 -9.53
N ILE A 809 -5.22 -23.93 -10.43
CA ILE A 809 -6.63 -24.08 -10.14
C ILE A 809 -6.78 -25.52 -9.67
N GLY A 810 -6.99 -25.74 -8.38
CA GLY A 810 -7.18 -27.06 -7.78
C GLY A 810 -8.42 -27.75 -8.34
N GLY A 811 -8.36 -28.15 -9.59
CA GLY A 811 -9.34 -28.98 -10.27
C GLY A 811 -8.76 -30.39 -10.39
N GLY A 812 -9.28 -31.32 -9.61
CA GLY A 812 -8.94 -32.74 -9.73
C GLY A 812 -9.17 -33.22 -11.16
N ILE A 813 -8.08 -33.43 -11.92
CA ILE A 813 -8.13 -34.11 -13.20
C ILE A 813 -8.38 -35.57 -12.90
N LEU A 814 -9.59 -36.05 -13.14
CA LEU A 814 -9.91 -37.45 -13.33
C LEU A 814 -9.15 -37.92 -14.60
N ALA A 815 -8.01 -38.54 -14.38
CA ALA A 815 -7.29 -39.20 -15.45
C ALA A 815 -8.08 -40.40 -15.98
N ALA A 816 -8.84 -40.17 -17.05
CA ALA A 816 -9.33 -41.25 -17.91
C ALA A 816 -8.21 -41.59 -18.91
N GLY A 817 -7.54 -42.72 -18.68
CA GLY A 817 -6.51 -43.19 -19.58
C GLY A 817 -7.04 -43.48 -20.98
N ILE A 818 -6.38 -42.93 -21.99
CA ILE A 818 -6.42 -43.42 -23.35
C ILE A 818 -4.99 -43.62 -23.86
N GLY A 819 -4.73 -44.82 -24.33
CA GLY A 819 -3.45 -45.34 -24.66
C GLY A 819 -2.68 -44.63 -25.77
N SER A 820 -1.41 -44.78 -25.66
CA SER A 820 -0.36 -44.43 -26.58
C SER A 820 -0.61 -44.94 -28.02
N ALA A 821 -0.52 -44.06 -29.01
CA ALA A 821 -0.11 -44.40 -30.35
C ALA A 821 0.85 -43.31 -30.85
N GLY A 822 2.12 -43.68 -30.89
CA GLY A 822 3.17 -42.83 -31.45
C GLY A 822 3.05 -42.64 -32.93
N ILE A 823 3.27 -41.45 -33.40
CA ILE A 823 3.63 -41.16 -34.79
C ILE A 823 4.86 -40.24 -34.77
N MET A 824 6.02 -40.88 -35.11
CA MET A 824 7.19 -40.11 -35.54
C MET A 824 6.91 -39.43 -36.87
N ILE A 825 7.09 -38.14 -36.95
CA ILE A 825 7.21 -37.47 -38.25
C ILE A 825 8.65 -36.99 -38.41
N HIS A 826 9.31 -37.64 -39.34
CA HIS A 826 10.64 -37.37 -39.83
C HIS A 826 10.66 -36.09 -40.68
N SER A 827 11.49 -35.13 -40.37
CA SER A 827 11.79 -34.01 -41.26
C SER A 827 12.64 -34.45 -42.43
N LYS A 828 12.20 -34.23 -43.64
CA LYS A 828 13.06 -34.23 -44.84
C LYS A 828 12.91 -32.91 -45.59
N SER A 829 13.99 -32.13 -45.54
CA SER A 829 14.23 -31.01 -46.43
C SER A 829 14.28 -31.48 -47.88
N LYS A 830 13.60 -30.79 -48.81
CA LYS A 830 14.01 -30.74 -50.21
C LYS A 830 13.78 -29.36 -50.80
N LYS A 831 14.86 -28.71 -51.15
CA LYS A 831 14.95 -27.62 -52.15
C LYS A 831 14.54 -28.17 -53.53
N LYS A 832 13.75 -27.36 -54.31
CA LYS A 832 13.94 -27.09 -55.74
C LYS A 832 12.88 -26.07 -56.21
N LYS A 833 13.33 -24.96 -56.66
CA LYS A 833 13.38 -24.30 -58.00
C LYS A 833 12.25 -24.71 -58.94
N VAL A 834 11.34 -23.81 -59.25
CA VAL A 834 11.25 -22.92 -60.42
C VAL A 834 10.31 -21.81 -60.07
#